data_838da2d09c5212754547532e5cad9ea6
#
_entry.id   838da2d09c5212754547532e5cad9ea6
#
_cell.length_a   1.000
_cell.length_b   1.000
_cell.length_c   1.000
_cell.angle_alpha   90.00
_cell.angle_beta   90.00
_cell.angle_gamma   90.00
#
_symmetry.space_group_name_H-M   'P 1'
#
loop_
_entity.id
_entity.type
_entity.pdbx_description
1 polymer ?
#
loop_
_entity_poly.entity_id
_entity_poly.type
_entity_poly.pdbx_seq_one_letter_code
_entity_poly.pdbx_strand_id
1 'polypeptide(L)'
;MPMNTFDYKKVKDPQYFRDARMDAHSDHIYYRTKEEAEEKQSSYRVSLNGLWKFHYAKNYADVVAGFEKEDYCCVGWDDIKVPAHIQMEGYDVPQYANVQYPWEGHEDIHPGEIPEQFNPVASYVKYFTVPKQMQGKRLFVSFQGAESGLAVWLNGTFIGYSEDSFTPSEFELTDAVKDGENKLAVQVFKWTASSWCEDQDFFRFSGIYRDVYLYTVPEVHAYDVKVRALPDAALTAAELALTLQMWGSGKVKVVLKKDGQTVLEDESAVTEGEQILTWNVERPVLWSAEDPQLYDLTVEVCDGAGTLQEVIPQRVGFRRFEMKDGIMTLNGRRIVFKGVNRHEFSSVSGRHVSEEELRKDLRTMKQNNINAIRTCHYPDASKIYELCDEYGIYMIDETNLESHGSWDVAEFTKDDTYIVPHNKPEWLAMMLDRANSMYQRDKNHPAILIWSCGNESYGGKDIYEMSCLFHRLDDTRLVHYEGLFHDRSYNDTSDMESQMYPSVESIKEFLAKDSSKPFICCEYTHAMGNSCGAMHKYTDLTDTEPKYQGGFIWDYIDQSIYKKDRYGEEFQAYGGDFGERPTDYNFSGNGIVYGGNRDVSQKMQEVKFNYQNITAEVTAESVTVKNKNLFVNTDRFACVVTVAKDGKEIRRADLPTAVEPLSEQTYPLPFAKETKAGEYTVTVSFHLKADTVWAKAGHEVAFGQYVYPVAGEVETCTDKIKVIHSTHNIGVEGAHFSVLFSVLNGGLVSYKYAGKEMIEAIPKPNFWRAPTDNDCGNLMPARYAQWKTASLYVSHKSPQETSTPEVTEHEHSITVSFRYFMPTTPVSECRLSYEVFGDGRVKTTLCYDPVKELGDMPEFGVLFKFNADYDRLQWYGLGEQETYADRCKGAKLGIYSNKVKDNVARYMVPQECGAKCGVRWARVTNRAGDGMLFEMTEETGPMVFSALPYTPHEIENAMHPYELPPVHYTVVRVAKAQMGVGGDDSWGAQTHPEYLLQTDKTMQFSFVWKGVVSTEA
;
A
#
# COMPACT_ATOMS: atom_id res chain seq x y z
N MET A 1 1.09 -50.17 -20.15
CA MET A 1 0.11 -49.12 -20.38
C MET A 1 0.70 -48.17 -21.40
N PRO A 2 -0.01 -47.62 -22.39
CA PRO A 2 0.59 -46.64 -23.27
C PRO A 2 1.07 -45.48 -22.37
N MET A 3 2.33 -45.05 -22.54
CA MET A 3 2.90 -43.92 -21.86
C MET A 3 1.99 -42.70 -22.14
N ASN A 4 1.48 -42.08 -21.10
CA ASN A 4 0.76 -40.81 -21.20
C ASN A 4 1.69 -39.82 -21.90
N THR A 5 1.30 -39.28 -23.04
CA THR A 5 2.05 -38.23 -23.72
C THR A 5 1.29 -36.93 -23.48
N PHE A 6 2.01 -35.85 -23.17
CA PHE A 6 1.43 -34.53 -23.08
C PHE A 6 0.82 -34.10 -24.41
N ASP A 7 -0.39 -33.59 -24.40
CA ASP A 7 -1.05 -33.02 -25.58
C ASP A 7 -1.38 -31.54 -25.30
N TYR A 8 -0.65 -30.64 -25.97
CA TYR A 8 -0.84 -29.19 -25.83
C TYR A 8 -2.29 -28.72 -26.10
N LYS A 9 -3.06 -29.44 -26.89
CA LYS A 9 -4.46 -29.09 -27.15
C LYS A 9 -5.30 -29.06 -25.86
N LYS A 10 -4.91 -29.81 -24.84
CA LYS A 10 -5.59 -29.86 -23.56
C LYS A 10 -5.41 -28.60 -22.72
N VAL A 11 -4.38 -27.80 -22.97
CA VAL A 11 -4.13 -26.52 -22.30
C VAL A 11 -5.28 -25.50 -22.55
N LYS A 12 -6.10 -25.75 -23.58
CA LYS A 12 -7.31 -24.96 -23.90
C LYS A 12 -8.56 -25.43 -23.15
N ASP A 13 -8.49 -26.52 -22.41
CA ASP A 13 -9.65 -27.11 -21.74
C ASP A 13 -9.66 -26.76 -20.25
N PRO A 14 -10.61 -25.95 -19.75
CA PRO A 14 -10.67 -25.56 -18.34
C PRO A 14 -10.87 -26.76 -17.40
N GLN A 15 -11.23 -27.94 -17.91
CA GLN A 15 -11.34 -29.17 -17.13
C GLN A 15 -10.00 -29.93 -17.01
N TYR A 16 -8.98 -29.56 -17.80
CA TYR A 16 -7.64 -30.17 -17.78
C TYR A 16 -6.63 -29.26 -17.06
N PHE A 17 -6.90 -28.94 -15.80
CA PHE A 17 -6.03 -28.07 -14.99
C PHE A 17 -4.97 -28.84 -14.19
N ARG A 18 -5.04 -30.19 -14.10
CA ARG A 18 -4.02 -31.05 -13.49
C ARG A 18 -4.02 -32.45 -14.10
N ASP A 19 -2.82 -33.06 -14.16
CA ASP A 19 -2.61 -34.45 -14.53
C ASP A 19 -1.45 -35.00 -13.69
N ALA A 20 -1.67 -36.08 -12.95
CA ALA A 20 -0.71 -36.73 -12.05
C ALA A 20 -0.05 -35.82 -11.00
N ARG A 21 -0.56 -34.59 -10.80
CA ARG A 21 -0.16 -33.74 -9.68
C ARG A 21 -0.64 -34.35 -8.36
N MET A 22 0.22 -34.35 -7.36
CA MET A 22 -0.10 -34.79 -6.02
C MET A 22 -1.26 -33.95 -5.43
N ASP A 23 -2.02 -34.55 -4.51
CA ASP A 23 -3.02 -33.80 -3.76
C ASP A 23 -2.35 -32.77 -2.84
N ALA A 24 -2.96 -31.60 -2.69
CA ALA A 24 -2.44 -30.55 -1.85
C ALA A 24 -2.42 -30.95 -0.37
N HIS A 25 -1.40 -30.54 0.35
CA HIS A 25 -1.20 -30.79 1.77
C HIS A 25 -0.62 -29.54 2.47
N SER A 26 -0.51 -29.57 3.79
CA SER A 26 0.05 -28.47 4.57
C SER A 26 1.51 -28.17 4.20
N ASP A 27 1.92 -26.94 4.37
CA ASP A 27 3.27 -26.45 4.08
C ASP A 27 4.33 -26.89 5.11
N HIS A 28 4.00 -27.83 6.02
CA HIS A 28 4.88 -28.29 7.08
C HIS A 28 6.22 -28.83 6.56
N ILE A 29 7.27 -28.50 7.27
CA ILE A 29 8.61 -29.02 6.99
C ILE A 29 8.92 -30.14 7.98
N TYR A 30 9.44 -31.28 7.48
CA TYR A 30 9.84 -32.40 8.30
C TYR A 30 11.35 -32.65 8.17
N TYR A 31 11.93 -33.16 9.25
CA TYR A 31 13.35 -33.34 9.44
C TYR A 31 13.62 -34.77 9.86
N ARG A 32 14.77 -35.30 9.52
CA ARG A 32 15.15 -36.66 9.87
C ARG A 32 15.48 -36.82 11.36
N THR A 33 16.05 -35.78 11.97
CA THR A 33 16.48 -35.78 13.37
C THR A 33 16.08 -34.46 14.05
N LYS A 34 16.18 -34.42 15.37
CA LYS A 34 15.94 -33.21 16.16
C LYS A 34 16.98 -32.13 15.88
N GLU A 35 18.23 -32.55 15.66
CA GLU A 35 19.33 -31.65 15.34
C GLU A 35 19.06 -30.93 13.99
N GLU A 36 18.62 -31.66 12.95
CA GLU A 36 18.22 -31.08 11.69
C GLU A 36 17.05 -30.07 11.86
N ALA A 37 16.09 -30.38 12.75
CA ALA A 37 14.97 -29.50 13.04
C ALA A 37 15.41 -28.21 13.76
N GLU A 38 16.38 -28.31 14.69
CA GLU A 38 17.00 -27.17 15.38
C GLU A 38 17.81 -26.29 14.40
N GLU A 39 18.54 -26.88 13.47
CA GLU A 39 19.36 -26.23 12.46
C GLU A 39 18.49 -25.74 11.26
N LYS A 40 17.21 -26.15 11.18
CA LYS A 40 16.30 -25.90 10.06
C LYS A 40 16.84 -26.36 8.71
N GLN A 41 17.59 -27.47 8.69
CA GLN A 41 18.19 -28.07 7.51
C GLN A 41 17.73 -29.51 7.36
N SER A 42 16.76 -29.76 6.48
CA SER A 42 16.22 -31.09 6.24
C SER A 42 17.07 -31.89 5.24
N SER A 43 17.55 -33.07 5.63
CA SER A 43 18.18 -34.02 4.70
C SER A 43 17.18 -34.72 3.77
N TYR A 44 15.90 -34.53 3.99
CA TYR A 44 14.83 -35.01 3.09
C TYR A 44 14.54 -34.07 1.93
N ARG A 45 15.12 -32.87 1.90
CA ARG A 45 14.90 -31.86 0.85
C ARG A 45 16.22 -31.38 0.25
N VAL A 46 16.27 -31.21 -1.08
CA VAL A 46 17.43 -30.64 -1.80
C VAL A 46 16.94 -29.64 -2.83
N SER A 47 17.45 -28.42 -2.75
CA SER A 47 17.11 -27.35 -3.70
C SER A 47 17.61 -27.67 -5.12
N LEU A 48 16.76 -27.39 -6.11
CA LEU A 48 17.11 -27.35 -7.54
C LEU A 48 17.27 -25.93 -8.07
N ASN A 49 17.16 -24.92 -7.20
CA ASN A 49 17.40 -23.53 -7.59
C ASN A 49 18.77 -23.33 -8.24
N GLY A 50 18.95 -22.18 -8.88
CA GLY A 50 20.18 -21.81 -9.56
C GLY A 50 20.01 -21.76 -11.08
N LEU A 51 21.06 -22.07 -11.84
CA LEU A 51 21.00 -21.99 -13.30
C LEU A 51 20.37 -23.25 -13.90
N TRP A 52 19.45 -23.03 -14.86
CA TRP A 52 18.81 -24.04 -15.68
C TRP A 52 19.08 -23.74 -17.14
N LYS A 53 19.17 -24.74 -18.01
CA LYS A 53 19.16 -24.54 -19.46
C LYS A 53 17.79 -24.04 -19.89
N PHE A 54 17.76 -23.08 -20.81
CA PHE A 54 16.55 -22.34 -21.14
C PHE A 54 16.41 -22.09 -22.63
N HIS A 55 15.19 -22.22 -23.14
CA HIS A 55 14.83 -21.86 -24.51
C HIS A 55 13.47 -21.13 -24.50
N TYR A 56 13.44 -19.92 -25.03
CA TYR A 56 12.25 -19.12 -25.22
C TYR A 56 11.62 -19.37 -26.58
N ALA A 57 10.31 -19.60 -26.61
CA ALA A 57 9.51 -19.62 -27.84
C ALA A 57 8.34 -18.62 -27.68
N LYS A 58 8.05 -17.86 -28.70
CA LYS A 58 6.99 -16.86 -28.66
C LYS A 58 5.58 -17.50 -28.74
N ASN A 59 5.48 -18.74 -29.19
CA ASN A 59 4.27 -19.56 -29.16
C ASN A 59 4.64 -21.05 -29.26
N TYR A 60 3.66 -21.94 -29.10
CA TYR A 60 3.90 -23.37 -29.09
C TYR A 60 4.41 -23.94 -30.45
N ALA A 61 4.10 -23.29 -31.57
CA ALA A 61 4.58 -23.76 -32.89
C ALA A 61 6.11 -23.59 -33.04
N ASP A 62 6.70 -22.64 -32.32
CA ASP A 62 8.12 -22.33 -32.32
C ASP A 62 8.94 -23.12 -31.27
N VAL A 63 8.30 -23.98 -30.48
CA VAL A 63 8.95 -24.81 -29.44
C VAL A 63 9.86 -25.86 -30.08
N VAL A 64 11.00 -26.11 -29.47
CA VAL A 64 11.90 -27.18 -29.87
C VAL A 64 11.28 -28.54 -29.56
N ALA A 65 10.80 -29.23 -30.58
CA ALA A 65 10.18 -30.54 -30.46
C ALA A 65 11.17 -31.61 -29.98
N GLY A 66 10.76 -32.44 -29.02
CA GLY A 66 11.57 -33.54 -28.50
C GLY A 66 12.68 -33.12 -27.56
N PHE A 67 12.68 -31.85 -27.06
CA PHE A 67 13.71 -31.36 -26.13
C PHE A 67 13.70 -32.14 -24.80
N GLU A 68 12.56 -32.68 -24.43
CA GLU A 68 12.34 -33.49 -23.22
C GLU A 68 13.06 -34.84 -23.27
N LYS A 69 13.38 -35.33 -24.46
CA LYS A 69 14.04 -36.64 -24.66
C LYS A 69 15.44 -36.65 -24.05
N GLU A 70 15.81 -37.81 -23.55
CA GLU A 70 17.09 -37.99 -22.86
C GLU A 70 18.29 -37.66 -23.73
N ASP A 71 18.24 -38.06 -25.04
CA ASP A 71 19.30 -37.88 -26.01
C ASP A 71 19.38 -36.48 -26.64
N TYR A 72 18.40 -35.60 -26.37
CA TYR A 72 18.45 -34.22 -26.84
C TYR A 72 19.49 -33.41 -26.07
N CYS A 73 20.41 -32.76 -26.79
CA CYS A 73 21.51 -31.98 -26.24
C CYS A 73 21.14 -30.49 -26.10
N CYS A 74 21.10 -29.96 -24.87
CA CYS A 74 20.78 -28.56 -24.58
C CYS A 74 22.03 -27.65 -24.46
N VAL A 75 23.22 -28.09 -24.92
CA VAL A 75 24.48 -27.32 -24.74
C VAL A 75 24.42 -25.93 -25.40
N GLY A 76 23.66 -25.78 -26.48
CA GLY A 76 23.48 -24.49 -27.16
C GLY A 76 22.35 -23.60 -26.61
N TRP A 77 21.67 -24.01 -25.55
CA TRP A 77 20.61 -23.24 -24.90
C TRP A 77 21.19 -22.20 -23.95
N ASP A 78 20.44 -21.15 -23.69
CA ASP A 78 20.78 -20.15 -22.69
C ASP A 78 20.79 -20.75 -21.28
N ASP A 79 21.32 -20.03 -20.34
CA ASP A 79 21.22 -20.31 -18.91
C ASP A 79 20.32 -19.25 -18.26
N ILE A 80 19.27 -19.66 -17.58
CA ILE A 80 18.36 -18.77 -16.83
C ILE A 80 18.41 -19.10 -15.36
N LYS A 81 18.25 -18.08 -14.52
CA LYS A 81 18.11 -18.24 -13.05
C LYS A 81 16.72 -18.79 -12.73
N VAL A 82 16.65 -19.75 -11.80
CA VAL A 82 15.42 -20.23 -11.14
C VAL A 82 15.63 -20.14 -9.64
N PRO A 83 14.73 -19.53 -8.88
CA PRO A 83 13.48 -18.90 -9.32
C PRO A 83 13.67 -17.54 -9.99
N ALA A 84 12.88 -17.24 -11.01
CA ALA A 84 12.74 -15.94 -11.64
C ALA A 84 11.55 -15.90 -12.63
N HIS A 85 10.98 -14.73 -12.84
CA HIS A 85 10.14 -14.49 -14.02
C HIS A 85 11.02 -14.30 -15.26
N ILE A 86 10.63 -14.87 -16.41
CA ILE A 86 11.43 -14.77 -17.63
C ILE A 86 11.53 -13.31 -18.11
N GLN A 87 10.52 -12.48 -17.86
CA GLN A 87 10.49 -11.07 -18.23
C GLN A 87 11.54 -10.25 -17.44
N MET A 88 11.84 -10.66 -16.21
CA MET A 88 12.87 -10.03 -15.39
C MET A 88 14.29 -10.48 -15.78
N GLU A 89 14.42 -11.58 -16.55
CA GLU A 89 15.68 -12.13 -17.05
C GLU A 89 15.93 -11.73 -18.52
N GLY A 90 15.05 -10.88 -19.11
CA GLY A 90 15.24 -10.31 -20.46
C GLY A 90 14.58 -11.10 -21.58
N TYR A 91 13.70 -12.03 -21.29
CA TYR A 91 12.88 -12.75 -22.28
C TYR A 91 11.43 -12.27 -22.18
N ASP A 92 10.78 -12.02 -23.36
CA ASP A 92 9.47 -11.37 -23.37
C ASP A 92 9.52 -9.97 -22.72
N VAL A 93 8.38 -9.33 -22.45
CA VAL A 93 8.32 -8.03 -21.78
C VAL A 93 7.32 -8.06 -20.63
N PRO A 94 7.59 -7.34 -19.51
CA PRO A 94 6.56 -7.08 -18.51
C PRO A 94 5.39 -6.34 -19.17
N GLN A 95 4.17 -6.79 -18.94
CA GLN A 95 2.95 -6.14 -19.42
C GLN A 95 2.04 -5.84 -18.24
N TYR A 96 1.63 -4.58 -18.10
CA TYR A 96 0.66 -4.18 -17.08
C TYR A 96 -0.69 -3.92 -17.71
N ALA A 97 -1.70 -4.64 -17.26
CA ALA A 97 -3.09 -4.41 -17.61
C ALA A 97 -3.98 -4.65 -16.39
N ASN A 98 -5.00 -3.78 -16.20
CA ASN A 98 -5.96 -3.85 -15.12
C ASN A 98 -7.20 -4.66 -15.58
N VAL A 99 -8.24 -3.98 -16.07
CA VAL A 99 -9.53 -4.61 -16.39
C VAL A 99 -9.60 -5.32 -17.74
N GLN A 100 -8.57 -5.23 -18.54
CA GLN A 100 -8.52 -5.81 -19.88
C GLN A 100 -7.57 -7.01 -19.92
N TYR A 101 -7.99 -8.06 -20.60
CA TYR A 101 -7.08 -9.18 -20.81
C TYR A 101 -5.86 -8.78 -21.67
N PRO A 102 -4.67 -9.32 -21.40
CA PRO A 102 -3.44 -8.91 -22.08
C PRO A 102 -3.40 -9.22 -23.59
N TRP A 103 -4.30 -10.05 -24.09
CA TRP A 103 -4.42 -10.39 -25.52
C TRP A 103 -5.48 -9.58 -26.28
N GLU A 104 -6.24 -8.72 -25.60
CA GLU A 104 -7.25 -7.90 -26.26
C GLU A 104 -6.67 -7.01 -27.36
N GLY A 105 -7.38 -6.92 -28.48
CA GLY A 105 -6.94 -6.19 -29.66
C GLY A 105 -5.88 -6.91 -30.50
N HIS A 106 -5.35 -8.04 -30.04
CA HIS A 106 -4.40 -8.87 -30.78
C HIS A 106 -5.03 -10.13 -31.36
N GLU A 107 -5.82 -10.83 -30.55
CA GLU A 107 -6.56 -12.02 -30.98
C GLU A 107 -8.00 -11.94 -30.47
N ASP A 108 -8.97 -12.25 -31.34
CA ASP A 108 -10.39 -12.31 -31.03
C ASP A 108 -10.73 -13.71 -30.53
N ILE A 109 -10.69 -13.89 -29.21
CA ILE A 109 -10.86 -15.19 -28.53
C ILE A 109 -11.94 -15.10 -27.46
N HIS A 110 -12.58 -16.22 -27.18
CA HIS A 110 -13.63 -16.38 -26.18
C HIS A 110 -13.15 -17.18 -24.96
N PRO A 111 -13.80 -17.06 -23.80
CA PRO A 111 -13.44 -17.83 -22.62
C PRO A 111 -13.29 -19.33 -22.88
N GLY A 112 -12.13 -19.89 -22.48
CA GLY A 112 -11.70 -21.24 -22.78
C GLY A 112 -10.77 -21.36 -24.00
N GLU A 113 -10.71 -20.35 -24.87
CA GLU A 113 -9.71 -20.25 -25.91
C GLU A 113 -8.44 -19.58 -25.36
N ILE A 114 -7.30 -19.80 -26.01
CA ILE A 114 -6.01 -19.18 -25.65
C ILE A 114 -5.38 -18.54 -26.89
N PRO A 115 -4.56 -17.48 -26.72
CA PRO A 115 -3.83 -16.89 -27.84
C PRO A 115 -2.96 -17.94 -28.57
N GLU A 116 -2.97 -17.92 -29.90
CA GLU A 116 -2.18 -18.85 -30.73
C GLU A 116 -0.96 -18.18 -31.39
N GLN A 117 -1.07 -16.89 -31.73
CA GLN A 117 0.02 -16.17 -32.40
C GLN A 117 1.10 -15.73 -31.41
N PHE A 118 0.70 -15.31 -30.23
CA PHE A 118 1.58 -14.90 -29.16
C PHE A 118 1.14 -15.49 -27.82
N ASN A 119 1.68 -16.64 -27.48
CA ASN A 119 1.54 -17.29 -26.17
C ASN A 119 2.90 -17.87 -25.78
N PRO A 120 3.74 -17.08 -25.11
CA PRO A 120 5.10 -17.47 -24.75
C PRO A 120 5.18 -18.82 -24.06
N VAL A 121 6.14 -19.62 -24.50
CA VAL A 121 6.47 -20.91 -23.88
C VAL A 121 7.93 -20.89 -23.44
N ALA A 122 8.13 -21.09 -22.16
CA ALA A 122 9.43 -21.18 -21.53
C ALA A 122 9.81 -22.67 -21.35
N SER A 123 10.83 -23.15 -22.05
CA SER A 123 11.32 -24.50 -21.93
C SER A 123 12.60 -24.54 -21.11
N TYR A 124 12.58 -25.32 -20.01
CA TYR A 124 13.66 -25.43 -19.04
C TYR A 124 14.22 -26.85 -19.01
N VAL A 125 15.52 -26.97 -18.73
CA VAL A 125 16.14 -28.27 -18.45
C VAL A 125 17.11 -28.15 -17.28
N LYS A 126 16.96 -29.05 -16.30
CA LYS A 126 17.87 -29.23 -15.15
C LYS A 126 18.46 -30.62 -15.17
N TYR A 127 19.78 -30.71 -15.15
CA TYR A 127 20.47 -31.95 -14.92
C TYR A 127 20.79 -32.10 -13.43
N PHE A 128 20.50 -33.26 -12.84
CA PHE A 128 20.76 -33.54 -11.44
C PHE A 128 21.10 -35.02 -11.21
N THR A 129 21.80 -35.29 -10.10
CA THR A 129 22.02 -36.65 -9.59
C THR A 129 21.29 -36.78 -8.26
N VAL A 130 20.56 -37.89 -8.07
CA VAL A 130 19.83 -38.13 -6.81
C VAL A 130 20.84 -38.24 -5.67
N PRO A 131 20.72 -37.41 -4.61
CA PRO A 131 21.60 -37.46 -3.46
C PRO A 131 21.59 -38.82 -2.79
N LYS A 132 22.75 -39.28 -2.29
CA LYS A 132 22.90 -40.63 -1.70
C LYS A 132 21.83 -40.95 -0.64
N GLN A 133 21.49 -39.99 0.20
CA GLN A 133 20.50 -40.14 1.27
C GLN A 133 19.07 -40.35 0.77
N MET A 134 18.78 -40.01 -0.52
CA MET A 134 17.49 -40.15 -1.16
C MET A 134 17.40 -41.35 -2.10
N GLN A 135 18.53 -42.00 -2.43
CA GLN A 135 18.58 -43.18 -3.32
C GLN A 135 17.77 -44.34 -2.78
N GLY A 136 16.97 -44.97 -3.66
CA GLY A 136 16.12 -46.11 -3.31
C GLY A 136 14.87 -45.78 -2.50
N LYS A 137 14.56 -44.50 -2.31
CA LYS A 137 13.32 -44.01 -1.67
C LYS A 137 12.36 -43.45 -2.69
N ARG A 138 11.12 -43.23 -2.29
CA ARG A 138 10.19 -42.44 -3.07
C ARG A 138 10.76 -41.05 -3.25
N LEU A 139 10.76 -40.53 -4.48
CA LEU A 139 11.33 -39.23 -4.85
C LEU A 139 10.27 -38.37 -5.50
N PHE A 140 10.23 -37.12 -5.08
CA PHE A 140 9.28 -36.12 -5.57
C PHE A 140 10.00 -34.83 -5.99
N VAL A 141 9.35 -34.06 -6.87
CA VAL A 141 9.72 -32.68 -7.17
C VAL A 141 8.58 -31.75 -6.78
N SER A 142 8.91 -30.62 -6.18
CA SER A 142 7.97 -29.55 -5.83
C SER A 142 8.36 -28.26 -6.55
N PHE A 143 7.43 -27.67 -7.27
CA PHE A 143 7.49 -26.32 -7.81
C PHE A 143 6.58 -25.44 -6.95
N GLN A 144 7.13 -24.52 -6.20
CA GLN A 144 6.37 -23.70 -5.24
C GLN A 144 5.54 -22.61 -5.92
N GLY A 145 5.82 -22.28 -7.16
CA GLY A 145 5.04 -21.36 -8.00
C GLY A 145 5.60 -21.31 -9.42
N ALA A 146 4.71 -21.52 -10.40
CA ALA A 146 5.02 -21.41 -11.82
C ALA A 146 3.82 -20.80 -12.55
N GLU A 147 4.03 -19.77 -13.32
CA GLU A 147 2.96 -18.97 -13.95
C GLU A 147 3.01 -19.14 -15.47
N SER A 148 1.93 -19.72 -16.12
CA SER A 148 0.71 -20.24 -15.54
C SER A 148 0.63 -21.77 -15.60
N GLY A 149 0.73 -22.35 -16.77
CA GLY A 149 0.66 -23.81 -16.97
C GLY A 149 2.02 -24.49 -16.94
N LEU A 150 2.14 -25.61 -16.23
CA LEU A 150 3.39 -26.33 -15.99
C LEU A 150 3.29 -27.77 -16.46
N ALA A 151 4.09 -28.15 -17.47
CA ALA A 151 4.25 -29.54 -17.91
C ALA A 151 5.65 -30.06 -17.58
N VAL A 152 5.74 -31.29 -17.03
CA VAL A 152 6.97 -31.86 -16.46
C VAL A 152 7.30 -33.22 -17.10
N TRP A 153 8.59 -33.44 -17.46
CA TRP A 153 9.13 -34.70 -17.92
C TRP A 153 10.42 -35.05 -17.16
N LEU A 154 10.63 -36.31 -16.87
CA LEU A 154 11.89 -36.83 -16.36
C LEU A 154 12.43 -37.92 -17.29
N ASN A 155 13.68 -37.75 -17.80
CA ASN A 155 14.34 -38.70 -18.71
C ASN A 155 13.48 -39.07 -19.95
N GLY A 156 12.73 -38.11 -20.48
CA GLY A 156 11.83 -38.29 -21.63
C GLY A 156 10.44 -38.85 -21.27
N THR A 157 10.19 -39.22 -20.03
CA THR A 157 8.88 -39.69 -19.56
C THR A 157 8.04 -38.52 -19.09
N PHE A 158 6.82 -38.36 -19.60
CA PHE A 158 5.87 -37.35 -19.10
C PHE A 158 5.46 -37.72 -17.67
N ILE A 159 5.65 -36.74 -16.74
CA ILE A 159 5.38 -36.92 -15.32
C ILE A 159 4.01 -36.36 -14.97
N GLY A 160 3.70 -35.15 -15.45
CA GLY A 160 2.42 -34.53 -15.11
C GLY A 160 2.29 -33.09 -15.59
N TYR A 161 1.11 -32.51 -15.28
CA TYR A 161 0.71 -31.16 -15.64
C TYR A 161 -0.02 -30.47 -14.47
N SER A 162 0.10 -29.15 -14.37
CA SER A 162 -0.62 -28.33 -13.38
C SER A 162 -0.85 -26.92 -13.90
N GLU A 163 -2.01 -26.36 -13.54
CA GLU A 163 -2.36 -24.94 -13.72
C GLU A 163 -2.82 -24.40 -12.36
N ASP A 164 -2.10 -23.68 -11.70
CA ASP A 164 -2.36 -22.77 -10.56
C ASP A 164 -1.05 -22.07 -10.28
N SER A 165 -1.00 -20.81 -10.59
CA SER A 165 0.25 -20.04 -10.58
C SER A 165 0.84 -19.88 -9.19
N PHE A 166 0.02 -19.96 -8.10
CA PHE A 166 0.38 -19.47 -6.77
C PHE A 166 0.43 -20.52 -5.67
N THR A 167 0.04 -21.77 -5.94
CA THR A 167 0.18 -22.88 -4.99
C THR A 167 1.16 -23.93 -5.50
N PRO A 168 1.75 -24.77 -4.62
CA PRO A 168 2.72 -25.78 -5.03
C PRO A 168 2.18 -26.80 -6.01
N SER A 169 2.98 -27.11 -7.03
CA SER A 169 2.74 -28.22 -7.95
C SER A 169 3.77 -29.30 -7.70
N GLU A 170 3.32 -30.46 -7.21
CA GLU A 170 4.18 -31.56 -6.79
C GLU A 170 3.93 -32.82 -7.60
N PHE A 171 5.01 -33.54 -7.92
CA PHE A 171 4.96 -34.74 -8.76
C PHE A 171 5.88 -35.81 -8.24
N GLU A 172 5.43 -37.09 -8.28
CA GLU A 172 6.25 -38.25 -7.95
C GLU A 172 7.15 -38.64 -9.14
N LEU A 173 8.44 -38.79 -8.88
CA LEU A 173 9.47 -39.11 -9.86
C LEU A 173 9.98 -40.53 -9.76
N THR A 174 9.57 -41.30 -8.75
CA THR A 174 10.15 -42.60 -8.32
C THR A 174 10.32 -43.59 -9.48
N ASP A 175 9.31 -43.73 -10.34
CA ASP A 175 9.34 -44.72 -11.44
C ASP A 175 10.14 -44.28 -12.67
N ALA A 176 10.45 -42.98 -12.81
CA ALA A 176 11.15 -42.39 -13.94
C ALA A 176 12.61 -42.01 -13.64
N VAL A 177 13.00 -42.01 -12.34
CA VAL A 177 14.37 -41.71 -11.93
C VAL A 177 15.33 -42.88 -12.25
N LYS A 178 16.58 -42.56 -12.60
CA LYS A 178 17.64 -43.54 -12.84
C LYS A 178 18.90 -43.26 -12.03
N ASP A 179 19.78 -44.24 -11.96
CA ASP A 179 21.11 -44.07 -11.40
C ASP A 179 21.94 -43.12 -12.25
N GLY A 180 22.72 -42.25 -11.61
CA GLY A 180 23.55 -41.25 -12.30
C GLY A 180 22.81 -39.95 -12.60
N GLU A 181 23.11 -39.37 -13.78
CA GLU A 181 22.52 -38.07 -14.16
C GLU A 181 21.11 -38.25 -14.70
N ASN A 182 20.20 -37.43 -14.18
CA ASN A 182 18.79 -37.32 -14.59
C ASN A 182 18.56 -35.99 -15.28
N LYS A 183 17.71 -36.02 -16.31
CA LYS A 183 17.26 -34.83 -17.05
C LYS A 183 15.81 -34.49 -16.69
N LEU A 184 15.62 -33.44 -15.91
CA LEU A 184 14.31 -32.85 -15.64
C LEU A 184 14.03 -31.77 -16.70
N ALA A 185 13.01 -31.99 -17.51
CA ALA A 185 12.57 -31.06 -18.55
C ALA A 185 11.21 -30.47 -18.14
N VAL A 186 11.01 -29.20 -18.38
CA VAL A 186 9.82 -28.46 -17.95
C VAL A 186 9.42 -27.50 -19.06
N GLN A 187 8.12 -27.38 -19.32
CA GLN A 187 7.55 -26.27 -20.09
C GLN A 187 6.60 -25.47 -19.24
N VAL A 188 6.72 -24.14 -19.30
CA VAL A 188 5.78 -23.21 -18.69
C VAL A 188 5.11 -22.43 -19.81
N PHE A 189 3.78 -22.47 -19.83
CA PHE A 189 2.92 -21.74 -20.78
C PHE A 189 2.43 -20.47 -20.12
N LYS A 190 2.61 -19.32 -20.78
CA LYS A 190 2.20 -18.01 -20.20
C LYS A 190 0.68 -17.95 -20.03
N TRP A 191 -0.08 -18.41 -21.01
CA TRP A 191 -1.52 -18.43 -20.95
C TRP A 191 -2.10 -19.83 -21.25
N THR A 192 -3.09 -20.19 -20.44
CA THR A 192 -3.85 -21.42 -20.50
C THR A 192 -5.33 -21.08 -20.44
N ALA A 193 -6.23 -22.08 -20.52
CA ALA A 193 -7.66 -21.84 -20.26
C ALA A 193 -7.90 -21.21 -18.88
N SER A 194 -7.13 -21.61 -17.89
CA SER A 194 -7.21 -21.05 -16.52
C SER A 194 -6.85 -19.57 -16.42
N SER A 195 -6.13 -19.01 -17.39
CA SER A 195 -5.73 -17.60 -17.40
C SER A 195 -6.92 -16.63 -17.52
N TRP A 196 -8.07 -17.11 -17.99
CA TRP A 196 -9.33 -16.34 -17.92
C TRP A 196 -9.81 -16.07 -16.50
N CYS A 197 -9.29 -16.80 -15.52
CA CYS A 197 -9.55 -16.63 -14.08
C CYS A 197 -8.31 -16.18 -13.31
N GLU A 198 -7.31 -15.65 -13.99
CA GLU A 198 -6.08 -15.03 -13.44
C GLU A 198 -5.88 -13.63 -14.05
N ASP A 199 -6.94 -12.82 -14.00
CA ASP A 199 -6.98 -11.47 -14.60
C ASP A 199 -6.76 -10.37 -13.55
N GLN A 200 -5.93 -10.63 -12.55
CA GLN A 200 -5.63 -9.67 -11.49
C GLN A 200 -4.99 -8.39 -12.04
N ASP A 201 -5.23 -7.28 -11.35
CA ASP A 201 -4.64 -5.97 -11.60
C ASP A 201 -3.14 -5.96 -11.23
N PHE A 202 -2.31 -6.51 -12.13
CA PHE A 202 -0.88 -6.64 -11.89
C PHE A 202 -0.07 -6.78 -13.20
N PHE A 203 1.27 -6.71 -13.06
CA PHE A 203 2.15 -7.08 -14.16
C PHE A 203 2.01 -8.55 -14.54
N ARG A 204 1.81 -8.82 -15.83
CA ARG A 204 1.68 -10.17 -16.41
C ARG A 204 3.07 -10.75 -16.63
N PHE A 205 3.43 -11.70 -15.80
CA PHE A 205 4.70 -12.42 -15.86
C PHE A 205 4.49 -13.87 -16.33
N SER A 206 5.59 -14.63 -16.39
CA SER A 206 5.57 -16.08 -16.56
C SER A 206 6.92 -16.68 -16.15
N GLY A 207 6.95 -18.01 -15.98
CA GLY A 207 8.15 -18.74 -15.59
C GLY A 207 8.07 -19.40 -14.22
N ILE A 208 9.16 -20.04 -13.82
CA ILE A 208 9.29 -20.69 -12.49
C ILE A 208 9.83 -19.64 -11.52
N TYR A 209 8.94 -18.97 -10.80
CA TYR A 209 9.30 -17.79 -10.01
C TYR A 209 9.40 -18.01 -8.50
N ARG A 210 9.00 -19.20 -8.00
CA ARG A 210 9.25 -19.65 -6.62
C ARG A 210 10.17 -20.86 -6.60
N ASP A 211 10.59 -21.27 -5.42
CA ASP A 211 11.58 -22.33 -5.21
C ASP A 211 11.19 -23.66 -5.87
N VAL A 212 12.21 -24.39 -6.32
CA VAL A 212 12.09 -25.78 -6.79
C VAL A 212 13.01 -26.66 -5.95
N TYR A 213 12.48 -27.80 -5.47
CA TYR A 213 13.27 -28.74 -4.73
C TYR A 213 12.86 -30.20 -4.99
N LEU A 214 13.83 -31.10 -4.86
CA LEU A 214 13.55 -32.53 -4.72
C LEU A 214 13.29 -32.84 -3.24
N TYR A 215 12.39 -33.76 -2.97
CA TYR A 215 12.21 -34.27 -1.64
C TYR A 215 11.93 -35.77 -1.62
N THR A 216 12.15 -36.38 -0.47
CA THR A 216 11.88 -37.79 -0.21
C THR A 216 11.18 -37.94 1.12
N VAL A 217 10.47 -39.02 1.32
CA VAL A 217 9.74 -39.31 2.54
C VAL A 217 10.25 -40.62 3.17
N PRO A 218 10.16 -40.79 4.52
CA PRO A 218 10.42 -42.05 5.19
C PRO A 218 9.28 -43.05 4.93
N GLU A 219 9.46 -44.31 5.39
CA GLU A 219 8.45 -45.37 5.26
C GLU A 219 7.19 -45.08 6.05
N VAL A 220 7.34 -44.44 7.23
CA VAL A 220 6.22 -43.93 8.03
C VAL A 220 6.29 -42.42 8.02
N HIS A 221 5.32 -41.80 7.40
CA HIS A 221 5.33 -40.36 7.07
C HIS A 221 3.96 -39.74 7.32
N ALA A 222 3.94 -38.55 7.89
CA ALA A 222 2.76 -37.70 7.95
C ALA A 222 2.68 -36.88 6.69
N TYR A 223 1.90 -37.34 5.71
CA TYR A 223 1.71 -36.64 4.41
C TYR A 223 1.04 -35.29 4.57
N ASP A 224 0.05 -35.20 5.47
CA ASP A 224 -0.65 -33.95 5.78
C ASP A 224 -0.79 -33.80 7.30
N VAL A 225 -0.67 -32.55 7.74
CA VAL A 225 -0.77 -32.15 9.15
C VAL A 225 -1.80 -31.03 9.25
N LYS A 226 -2.88 -31.24 10.03
CA LYS A 226 -3.83 -30.17 10.38
C LYS A 226 -3.85 -29.99 11.90
N VAL A 227 -3.60 -28.76 12.35
CA VAL A 227 -3.63 -28.37 13.75
C VAL A 227 -4.86 -27.51 14.01
N ARG A 228 -5.71 -27.96 14.93
CA ARG A 228 -6.87 -27.18 15.40
C ARG A 228 -6.62 -26.82 16.86
N ALA A 229 -6.43 -25.55 17.14
CA ALA A 229 -6.15 -25.00 18.47
C ALA A 229 -7.26 -24.02 18.85
N LEU A 230 -8.38 -24.57 19.38
CA LEU A 230 -9.59 -23.80 19.61
C LEU A 230 -9.91 -23.64 21.10
N PRO A 231 -9.80 -22.43 21.67
CA PRO A 231 -10.30 -22.12 23.01
C PRO A 231 -11.81 -22.34 23.14
N ASP A 232 -12.26 -22.75 24.31
CA ASP A 232 -13.69 -22.80 24.66
C ASP A 232 -14.32 -21.39 24.66
N ALA A 233 -15.65 -21.31 24.72
CA ALA A 233 -16.35 -20.03 24.72
C ALA A 233 -16.05 -19.16 25.97
N ALA A 234 -15.59 -19.77 27.05
CA ALA A 234 -15.19 -19.11 28.29
C ALA A 234 -13.71 -18.70 28.30
N LEU A 235 -12.95 -19.14 27.31
CA LEU A 235 -11.49 -18.91 27.16
C LEU A 235 -10.66 -19.43 28.35
N THR A 236 -11.17 -20.48 29.01
CA THR A 236 -10.54 -21.08 30.19
C THR A 236 -9.77 -22.37 29.90
N ALA A 237 -10.10 -23.00 28.79
CA ALA A 237 -9.43 -24.18 28.26
C ALA A 237 -9.47 -24.15 26.74
N ALA A 238 -8.66 -24.95 26.08
CA ALA A 238 -8.68 -25.11 24.63
C ALA A 238 -8.54 -26.57 24.23
N GLU A 239 -9.24 -26.93 23.16
CA GLU A 239 -8.99 -28.16 22.44
C GLU A 239 -7.78 -27.98 21.53
N LEU A 240 -6.78 -28.85 21.65
CA LEU A 240 -5.74 -29.05 20.66
C LEU A 240 -6.03 -30.37 19.95
N ALA A 241 -6.43 -30.31 18.67
CA ALA A 241 -6.60 -31.49 17.84
C ALA A 241 -5.54 -31.51 16.73
N LEU A 242 -4.90 -32.65 16.55
CA LEU A 242 -3.94 -32.91 15.49
C LEU A 242 -4.52 -33.99 14.58
N THR A 243 -4.82 -33.61 13.34
CA THR A 243 -5.23 -34.59 12.31
C THR A 243 -4.03 -34.85 11.41
N LEU A 244 -3.66 -36.11 11.27
CA LEU A 244 -2.55 -36.58 10.45
C LEU A 244 -3.05 -37.50 9.36
N GLN A 245 -2.63 -37.26 8.11
CA GLN A 245 -2.78 -38.21 7.02
C GLN A 245 -1.51 -39.02 6.92
N MET A 246 -1.56 -40.25 7.46
CA MET A 246 -0.36 -41.11 7.58
C MET A 246 -0.16 -42.02 6.38
N TRP A 247 1.08 -42.10 5.91
CA TRP A 247 1.58 -43.18 5.09
C TRP A 247 2.34 -44.15 5.98
N GLY A 248 1.92 -45.42 6.01
CA GLY A 248 2.44 -46.43 6.91
C GLY A 248 1.90 -46.36 8.34
N SER A 249 2.34 -47.27 9.19
CA SER A 249 1.89 -47.43 10.57
C SER A 249 3.04 -47.39 11.54
N GLY A 250 2.83 -46.77 12.71
CA GLY A 250 3.88 -46.60 13.71
C GLY A 250 3.38 -45.92 14.98
N LYS A 251 4.17 -45.00 15.48
CA LYS A 251 3.85 -44.21 16.67
C LYS A 251 4.13 -42.74 16.41
N VAL A 252 3.34 -41.91 17.04
CA VAL A 252 3.54 -40.44 17.03
C VAL A 252 3.67 -39.97 18.47
N LYS A 253 4.77 -39.27 18.75
CA LYS A 253 4.99 -38.54 19.99
C LYS A 253 4.76 -37.05 19.74
N VAL A 254 3.90 -36.45 20.56
CA VAL A 254 3.53 -35.04 20.47
C VAL A 254 4.01 -34.30 21.70
N VAL A 255 4.73 -33.19 21.50
CA VAL A 255 5.21 -32.34 22.59
C VAL A 255 4.81 -30.89 22.28
N LEU A 256 4.04 -30.26 23.17
CA LEU A 256 3.69 -28.85 23.12
C LEU A 256 4.46 -28.09 24.19
N LYS A 257 5.15 -27.03 23.81
CA LYS A 257 5.90 -26.18 24.74
C LYS A 257 5.43 -24.73 24.65
N LYS A 258 5.50 -24.02 25.78
CA LYS A 258 5.40 -22.55 25.85
C LYS A 258 6.63 -22.01 26.56
N ASP A 259 7.36 -21.12 25.86
CA ASP A 259 8.60 -20.50 26.39
C ASP A 259 9.59 -21.53 26.94
N GLY A 260 9.74 -22.66 26.22
CA GLY A 260 10.61 -23.79 26.57
C GLY A 260 10.06 -24.73 27.63
N GLN A 261 8.93 -24.43 28.26
CA GLN A 261 8.28 -25.32 29.25
C GLN A 261 7.28 -26.26 28.59
N THR A 262 7.35 -27.55 28.92
CA THR A 262 6.41 -28.56 28.42
C THR A 262 5.03 -28.35 29.02
N VAL A 263 4.04 -28.13 28.16
CA VAL A 263 2.61 -28.00 28.50
C VAL A 263 1.88 -29.31 28.31
N LEU A 264 2.26 -30.05 27.26
CA LEU A 264 1.67 -31.36 26.92
C LEU A 264 2.77 -32.28 26.37
N GLU A 265 2.72 -33.54 26.74
CA GLU A 265 3.52 -34.59 26.13
C GLU A 265 2.68 -35.87 26.09
N ASP A 266 2.56 -36.50 24.93
CA ASP A 266 1.80 -37.73 24.73
C ASP A 266 2.42 -38.59 23.64
N GLU A 267 2.18 -39.89 23.66
CA GLU A 267 2.60 -40.87 22.65
C GLU A 267 1.40 -41.75 22.27
N SER A 268 1.10 -41.82 21.00
CA SER A 268 -0.04 -42.55 20.45
C SER A 268 0.41 -43.47 19.31
N ALA A 269 -0.19 -44.67 19.22
CA ALA A 269 -0.05 -45.52 18.04
C ALA A 269 -0.88 -44.96 16.89
N VAL A 270 -0.33 -44.99 15.69
CA VAL A 270 -0.99 -44.55 14.44
C VAL A 270 -0.95 -45.64 13.37
N THR A 271 -1.96 -45.62 12.50
CA THR A 271 -2.05 -46.54 11.36
C THR A 271 -2.12 -45.74 10.07
N GLU A 272 -1.92 -46.40 8.94
CA GLU A 272 -2.11 -45.79 7.62
C GLU A 272 -3.51 -45.13 7.49
N GLY A 273 -3.57 -43.94 6.85
CA GLY A 273 -4.77 -43.14 6.67
C GLY A 273 -4.92 -42.03 7.70
N GLU A 274 -6.11 -41.46 7.81
CA GLU A 274 -6.40 -40.36 8.71
C GLU A 274 -6.37 -40.77 10.19
N GLN A 275 -5.66 -39.99 11.01
CA GLN A 275 -5.58 -40.16 12.46
C GLN A 275 -5.90 -38.82 13.13
N ILE A 276 -6.77 -38.84 14.14
CA ILE A 276 -7.13 -37.66 14.92
C ILE A 276 -6.73 -37.88 16.37
N LEU A 277 -5.88 -37.02 16.88
CA LEU A 277 -5.42 -37.00 18.26
C LEU A 277 -5.89 -35.70 18.92
N THR A 278 -6.44 -35.80 20.14
CA THR A 278 -7.06 -34.63 20.79
C THR A 278 -6.64 -34.54 22.25
N TRP A 279 -6.34 -33.32 22.69
CA TRP A 279 -5.94 -33.00 24.06
C TRP A 279 -6.65 -31.74 24.55
N ASN A 280 -6.74 -31.59 25.87
CA ASN A 280 -7.22 -30.38 26.50
C ASN A 280 -6.02 -29.59 27.06
N VAL A 281 -5.95 -28.31 26.74
CA VAL A 281 -4.92 -27.36 27.25
C VAL A 281 -5.61 -26.38 28.20
N GLU A 282 -5.27 -26.47 29.47
CA GLU A 282 -5.84 -25.60 30.50
C GLU A 282 -5.21 -24.19 30.46
N ARG A 283 -6.04 -23.15 30.49
CA ARG A 283 -5.63 -21.75 30.52
C ARG A 283 -4.57 -21.38 29.46
N PRO A 284 -4.83 -21.64 28.18
CA PRO A 284 -3.87 -21.29 27.13
C PRO A 284 -3.64 -19.77 27.09
N VAL A 285 -2.40 -19.38 26.80
CA VAL A 285 -2.10 -17.98 26.45
C VAL A 285 -2.56 -17.75 25.02
N LEU A 286 -3.47 -16.80 24.83
CA LEU A 286 -4.14 -16.59 23.57
C LEU A 286 -3.30 -15.76 22.60
N TRP A 287 -3.42 -16.06 21.31
CA TRP A 287 -2.79 -15.33 20.23
C TRP A 287 -3.68 -14.15 19.77
N SER A 288 -3.08 -13.01 19.50
CA SER A 288 -3.69 -11.86 18.81
C SER A 288 -2.63 -11.03 18.09
N ALA A 289 -3.03 -10.12 17.20
CA ALA A 289 -2.09 -9.19 16.56
C ALA A 289 -1.44 -8.21 17.55
N GLU A 290 -2.05 -7.94 18.69
CA GLU A 290 -1.51 -7.09 19.75
C GLU A 290 -0.49 -7.81 20.64
N ASP A 291 -0.68 -9.12 20.82
CA ASP A 291 0.18 -9.99 21.62
C ASP A 291 0.26 -11.39 20.97
N PRO A 292 1.17 -11.59 19.99
CA PRO A 292 1.22 -12.79 19.16
C PRO A 292 1.90 -13.95 19.90
N GLN A 293 1.18 -14.54 20.83
CA GLN A 293 1.66 -15.64 21.67
C GLN A 293 1.58 -16.98 20.95
N LEU A 294 2.73 -17.57 20.63
CA LEU A 294 2.83 -18.85 19.95
C LEU A 294 3.42 -19.93 20.86
N TYR A 295 2.99 -21.15 20.65
CA TYR A 295 3.52 -22.37 21.25
C TYR A 295 4.35 -23.12 20.22
N ASP A 296 5.33 -23.90 20.69
CA ASP A 296 6.13 -24.81 19.89
C ASP A 296 5.55 -26.22 20.01
N LEU A 297 4.92 -26.70 18.94
CA LEU A 297 4.48 -28.08 18.80
C LEU A 297 5.54 -28.87 18.06
N THR A 298 5.93 -30.01 18.57
CA THR A 298 6.81 -30.97 17.88
C THR A 298 6.08 -32.29 17.75
N VAL A 299 6.00 -32.79 16.52
CA VAL A 299 5.44 -34.11 16.20
C VAL A 299 6.60 -35.01 15.77
N GLU A 300 6.91 -36.04 16.57
CA GLU A 300 7.93 -37.03 16.26
C GLU A 300 7.24 -38.31 15.77
N VAL A 301 7.50 -38.70 14.53
CA VAL A 301 6.96 -39.94 13.93
C VAL A 301 7.99 -41.04 14.00
N CYS A 302 7.61 -42.18 14.56
CA CYS A 302 8.43 -43.36 14.66
C CYS A 302 7.79 -44.56 13.94
N ASP A 303 8.61 -45.48 13.47
CA ASP A 303 8.13 -46.75 12.94
C ASP A 303 7.60 -47.70 14.04
N GLY A 304 7.09 -48.87 13.65
CA GLY A 304 6.58 -49.87 14.60
C GLY A 304 7.65 -50.43 15.57
N ALA A 305 8.94 -50.28 15.28
CA ALA A 305 10.07 -50.66 16.12
C ALA A 305 10.46 -49.51 17.09
N GLY A 306 9.88 -48.32 16.94
CA GLY A 306 10.21 -47.14 17.74
C GLY A 306 11.40 -46.33 17.19
N THR A 307 11.85 -46.59 15.97
CA THR A 307 12.90 -45.79 15.30
C THR A 307 12.32 -44.51 14.80
N LEU A 308 12.93 -43.35 15.17
CA LEU A 308 12.53 -42.03 14.69
C LEU A 308 12.64 -41.95 13.16
N GLN A 309 11.58 -41.59 12.50
CA GLN A 309 11.48 -41.43 11.06
C GLN A 309 11.50 -39.95 10.67
N GLU A 310 10.74 -39.09 11.36
CA GLU A 310 10.70 -37.66 11.12
C GLU A 310 10.33 -36.86 12.36
N VAL A 311 10.73 -35.59 12.33
CA VAL A 311 10.39 -34.55 13.31
C VAL A 311 9.77 -33.40 12.58
N ILE A 312 8.56 -33.01 12.98
CA ILE A 312 7.77 -31.92 12.39
C ILE A 312 7.58 -30.83 13.45
N PRO A 313 8.30 -29.72 13.39
CA PRO A 313 8.02 -28.55 14.22
C PRO A 313 6.88 -27.74 13.63
N GLN A 314 5.93 -27.31 14.47
CA GLN A 314 4.81 -26.45 14.08
C GLN A 314 4.58 -25.35 15.12
N ARG A 315 4.39 -24.10 14.67
CA ARG A 315 3.97 -23.01 15.57
C ARG A 315 2.45 -23.07 15.74
N VAL A 316 1.97 -22.88 16.97
CA VAL A 316 0.53 -22.98 17.30
C VAL A 316 0.11 -21.74 18.07
N GLY A 317 -0.92 -21.05 17.56
CA GLY A 317 -1.58 -19.95 18.25
C GLY A 317 -2.99 -20.30 18.67
N PHE A 318 -3.28 -20.26 19.96
CA PHE A 318 -4.63 -20.48 20.46
C PHE A 318 -5.45 -19.19 20.30
N ARG A 319 -6.49 -19.23 19.47
CA ARG A 319 -7.41 -18.12 19.28
C ARG A 319 -8.80 -18.61 18.91
N ARG A 320 -9.82 -17.84 19.28
CA ARG A 320 -11.20 -18.07 18.89
C ARG A 320 -11.69 -16.87 18.06
N PHE A 321 -11.93 -17.13 16.77
CA PHE A 321 -12.53 -16.16 15.86
C PHE A 321 -13.87 -16.66 15.42
N GLU A 322 -14.91 -15.86 15.61
CA GLU A 322 -16.28 -16.29 15.36
C GLU A 322 -17.21 -15.11 15.05
N MET A 323 -18.31 -15.41 14.36
CA MET A 323 -19.44 -14.49 14.21
C MET A 323 -20.36 -14.60 15.43
N LYS A 324 -20.59 -13.47 16.11
CA LYS A 324 -21.51 -13.38 17.24
C LYS A 324 -22.42 -12.18 17.10
N ASP A 325 -23.74 -12.41 17.02
CA ASP A 325 -24.76 -11.38 16.86
C ASP A 325 -24.53 -10.46 15.64
N GLY A 326 -24.01 -11.03 14.53
CA GLY A 326 -23.64 -10.31 13.31
C GLY A 326 -22.43 -9.39 13.46
N ILE A 327 -21.52 -9.72 14.38
CA ILE A 327 -20.25 -9.02 14.61
C ILE A 327 -19.13 -10.06 14.65
N MET A 328 -18.05 -9.79 13.94
CA MET A 328 -16.84 -10.61 14.01
C MET A 328 -16.10 -10.33 15.32
N THR A 329 -15.82 -11.40 16.05
CA THR A 329 -15.11 -11.31 17.33
C THR A 329 -13.87 -12.18 17.36
N LEU A 330 -12.79 -11.67 17.95
CA LEU A 330 -11.59 -12.42 18.27
C LEU A 330 -11.45 -12.52 19.79
N ASN A 331 -11.33 -13.77 20.30
CA ASN A 331 -11.23 -14.03 21.74
C ASN A 331 -12.33 -13.28 22.52
N GLY A 332 -13.55 -13.30 21.99
CA GLY A 332 -14.74 -12.70 22.58
C GLY A 332 -14.83 -11.17 22.49
N ARG A 333 -13.93 -10.49 21.75
CA ARG A 333 -13.94 -9.04 21.57
C ARG A 333 -14.11 -8.65 20.10
N ARG A 334 -14.91 -7.59 19.85
CA ARG A 334 -15.15 -7.06 18.50
C ARG A 334 -13.84 -6.64 17.85
N ILE A 335 -13.51 -7.23 16.70
CA ILE A 335 -12.33 -6.85 15.92
C ILE A 335 -12.63 -5.67 14.98
N VAL A 336 -11.61 -4.85 14.71
CA VAL A 336 -11.61 -3.85 13.65
C VAL A 336 -10.37 -4.05 12.79
N PHE A 337 -10.57 -4.26 11.50
CA PHE A 337 -9.48 -4.36 10.53
C PHE A 337 -8.94 -2.97 10.19
N LYS A 338 -7.66 -2.80 10.40
CA LYS A 338 -6.83 -1.66 10.01
C LYS A 338 -5.86 -2.18 8.96
N GLY A 339 -6.43 -2.56 7.83
CA GLY A 339 -5.81 -3.42 6.85
C GLY A 339 -5.20 -2.69 5.67
N VAL A 340 -4.49 -3.47 4.89
CA VAL A 340 -3.96 -3.10 3.59
C VAL A 340 -4.03 -4.30 2.65
N ASN A 341 -4.38 -4.07 1.40
CA ASN A 341 -4.22 -5.04 0.33
C ASN A 341 -2.73 -5.12 -0.03
N ARG A 342 -2.19 -6.32 -0.23
CA ARG A 342 -0.78 -6.49 -0.52
C ARG A 342 -0.57 -7.40 -1.72
N HIS A 343 -0.12 -6.83 -2.84
CA HIS A 343 0.51 -7.61 -3.90
C HIS A 343 1.89 -8.12 -3.45
N GLU A 344 2.20 -9.37 -3.77
CA GLU A 344 3.54 -9.92 -3.59
C GLU A 344 4.44 -9.40 -4.73
N PHE A 345 5.14 -8.28 -4.50
CA PHE A 345 5.85 -7.57 -5.55
C PHE A 345 7.20 -7.00 -5.09
N SER A 346 8.20 -7.11 -5.98
CA SER A 346 9.52 -6.47 -5.87
C SER A 346 9.89 -5.82 -7.20
N SER A 347 10.37 -4.58 -7.16
CA SER A 347 10.82 -3.86 -8.36
C SER A 347 12.03 -4.49 -9.07
N VAL A 348 12.68 -5.46 -8.42
CA VAL A 348 13.89 -6.15 -8.93
C VAL A 348 13.55 -7.53 -9.51
N SER A 349 12.60 -8.23 -8.91
CA SER A 349 12.36 -9.66 -9.16
C SER A 349 10.88 -10.02 -9.42
N GLY A 350 10.01 -9.01 -9.61
CA GLY A 350 8.58 -9.27 -9.82
C GLY A 350 7.93 -9.88 -8.57
N ARG A 351 7.19 -10.98 -8.71
CA ARG A 351 6.54 -11.67 -7.59
C ARG A 351 7.45 -12.64 -6.81
N HIS A 352 8.72 -12.69 -7.10
CA HIS A 352 9.71 -13.38 -6.26
C HIS A 352 10.23 -12.43 -5.19
N VAL A 353 9.60 -12.41 -4.01
CA VAL A 353 9.95 -11.50 -2.90
C VAL A 353 10.82 -12.23 -1.88
N SER A 354 11.95 -11.63 -1.52
CA SER A 354 12.87 -12.21 -0.54
C SER A 354 12.33 -12.12 0.90
N GLU A 355 12.78 -13.01 1.79
CA GLU A 355 12.42 -12.95 3.22
C GLU A 355 12.81 -11.60 3.86
N GLU A 356 13.89 -10.95 3.41
CA GLU A 356 14.31 -9.65 3.91
C GLU A 356 13.27 -8.57 3.57
N GLU A 357 12.75 -8.58 2.33
CA GLU A 357 11.67 -7.68 1.89
C GLU A 357 10.37 -7.95 2.65
N LEU A 358 9.98 -9.22 2.83
CA LEU A 358 8.82 -9.61 3.64
C LEU A 358 8.92 -9.08 5.07
N ARG A 359 10.07 -9.27 5.72
CA ARG A 359 10.32 -8.75 7.07
C ARG A 359 10.33 -7.22 7.12
N LYS A 360 10.80 -6.55 6.06
CA LYS A 360 10.73 -5.08 5.94
C LYS A 360 9.28 -4.62 5.85
N ASP A 361 8.47 -5.27 5.03
CA ASP A 361 7.04 -4.97 4.88
C ASP A 361 6.31 -5.07 6.22
N LEU A 362 6.44 -6.21 6.91
CA LEU A 362 5.75 -6.43 8.18
C LEU A 362 6.21 -5.47 9.28
N ARG A 363 7.51 -5.15 9.34
CA ARG A 363 8.01 -4.10 10.25
C ARG A 363 7.36 -2.76 9.94
N THR A 364 7.33 -2.37 8.67
CA THR A 364 6.73 -1.10 8.22
C THR A 364 5.25 -1.06 8.58
N MET A 365 4.50 -2.13 8.34
CA MET A 365 3.09 -2.23 8.72
C MET A 365 2.88 -2.05 10.22
N LYS A 366 3.58 -2.80 11.05
CA LYS A 366 3.48 -2.71 12.52
C LYS A 366 3.88 -1.34 13.06
N GLN A 367 4.94 -0.73 12.49
CA GLN A 367 5.40 0.61 12.86
C GLN A 367 4.38 1.71 12.53
N ASN A 368 3.46 1.41 11.61
CA ASN A 368 2.41 2.33 11.16
C ASN A 368 0.99 1.87 11.52
N ASN A 369 0.87 1.04 12.57
CA ASN A 369 -0.41 0.60 13.16
C ASN A 369 -1.33 -0.22 12.22
N ILE A 370 -0.81 -0.76 11.12
CA ILE A 370 -1.52 -1.69 10.26
C ILE A 370 -1.56 -3.03 10.97
N ASN A 371 -2.76 -3.62 11.12
CA ASN A 371 -2.96 -4.88 11.85
C ASN A 371 -3.41 -6.04 10.97
N ALA A 372 -3.69 -5.80 9.67
CA ALA A 372 -4.23 -6.83 8.79
C ALA A 372 -3.71 -6.70 7.35
N ILE A 373 -3.63 -7.83 6.66
CA ILE A 373 -3.32 -7.95 5.23
C ILE A 373 -4.44 -8.73 4.55
N ARG A 374 -4.85 -8.31 3.35
CA ARG A 374 -5.52 -9.17 2.37
C ARG A 374 -4.51 -9.52 1.29
N THR A 375 -4.32 -10.81 1.03
CA THR A 375 -3.42 -11.28 -0.05
C THR A 375 -4.11 -11.09 -1.39
N CYS A 376 -3.96 -9.93 -1.99
CA CYS A 376 -4.66 -9.56 -3.21
C CYS A 376 -3.89 -10.03 -4.46
N HIS A 377 -4.46 -10.83 -5.36
CA HIS A 377 -5.70 -11.60 -5.24
C HIS A 377 -5.33 -13.06 -5.48
N TYR A 378 -4.43 -13.58 -4.67
CA TYR A 378 -3.82 -14.92 -4.77
C TYR A 378 -3.06 -15.28 -3.48
N PRO A 379 -2.81 -16.57 -3.23
CA PRO A 379 -1.97 -16.99 -2.10
C PRO A 379 -0.52 -16.53 -2.28
N ASP A 380 -0.01 -15.80 -1.29
CA ASP A 380 1.40 -15.39 -1.23
C ASP A 380 2.35 -16.58 -1.00
N ALA A 381 3.66 -16.36 -1.03
CA ALA A 381 4.64 -17.38 -0.65
C ALA A 381 4.48 -17.79 0.82
N SER A 382 4.60 -19.11 1.14
CA SER A 382 4.35 -19.65 2.49
C SER A 382 5.04 -18.88 3.62
N LYS A 383 6.18 -18.26 3.35
CA LYS A 383 6.95 -17.54 4.37
C LYS A 383 6.23 -16.35 5.00
N ILE A 384 5.34 -15.65 4.27
CA ILE A 384 4.62 -14.50 4.82
C ILE A 384 3.66 -14.91 5.95
N TYR A 385 3.05 -16.10 5.85
CA TYR A 385 2.11 -16.62 6.85
C TYR A 385 2.81 -16.89 8.17
N GLU A 386 3.96 -17.58 8.16
CA GLU A 386 4.80 -17.76 9.35
C GLU A 386 5.16 -16.42 10.01
N LEU A 387 5.54 -15.45 9.18
CA LEU A 387 5.91 -14.12 9.66
C LEU A 387 4.71 -13.35 10.20
N CYS A 388 3.53 -13.47 9.61
CA CYS A 388 2.31 -12.86 10.15
C CYS A 388 1.91 -13.47 11.50
N ASP A 389 2.11 -14.80 11.68
CA ASP A 389 1.93 -15.45 12.98
C ASP A 389 2.88 -14.88 14.05
N GLU A 390 4.16 -14.65 13.68
CA GLU A 390 5.22 -14.13 14.57
C GLU A 390 5.05 -12.64 14.89
N TYR A 391 4.76 -11.81 13.88
CA TYR A 391 4.65 -10.34 14.03
C TYR A 391 3.29 -9.91 14.57
N GLY A 392 2.27 -10.77 14.50
CA GLY A 392 0.91 -10.45 14.86
C GLY A 392 0.25 -9.55 13.80
N ILE A 393 -0.06 -10.12 12.64
CA ILE A 393 -0.84 -9.49 11.56
C ILE A 393 -2.00 -10.44 11.23
N TYR A 394 -3.22 -9.95 11.23
CA TYR A 394 -4.39 -10.71 10.75
C TYR A 394 -4.36 -10.84 9.24
N MET A 395 -4.91 -11.94 8.72
CA MET A 395 -4.93 -12.18 7.28
C MET A 395 -6.32 -12.55 6.78
N ILE A 396 -6.66 -11.99 5.61
CA ILE A 396 -7.60 -12.57 4.66
C ILE A 396 -6.74 -13.25 3.61
N ASP A 397 -6.82 -14.58 3.55
CA ASP A 397 -6.09 -15.38 2.56
C ASP A 397 -7.01 -15.65 1.37
N GLU A 398 -6.55 -15.25 0.16
CA GLU A 398 -7.44 -15.17 -1.00
C GLU A 398 -7.06 -16.16 -2.09
N THR A 399 -8.07 -16.87 -2.58
CA THR A 399 -7.93 -17.82 -3.70
C THR A 399 -7.50 -17.10 -4.98
N ASN A 400 -6.63 -17.70 -5.76
CA ASN A 400 -6.23 -17.25 -7.08
C ASN A 400 -7.42 -17.28 -8.04
N LEU A 401 -8.22 -16.22 -8.02
CA LEU A 401 -9.39 -16.02 -8.87
C LEU A 401 -9.62 -14.54 -9.10
N GLU A 402 -9.52 -14.13 -10.35
CA GLU A 402 -10.06 -12.87 -10.86
C GLU A 402 -10.42 -13.04 -12.34
N SER A 403 -11.57 -12.49 -12.74
CA SER A 403 -12.06 -12.56 -14.12
C SER A 403 -12.77 -11.25 -14.53
N HIS A 404 -12.21 -10.12 -14.08
CA HIS A 404 -12.79 -8.78 -14.26
C HIS A 404 -13.13 -8.50 -15.72
N GLY A 405 -12.16 -8.63 -16.62
CA GLY A 405 -12.37 -8.37 -18.05
C GLY A 405 -13.49 -9.20 -18.67
N SER A 406 -13.79 -10.40 -18.15
CA SER A 406 -14.84 -11.24 -18.71
C SER A 406 -16.24 -10.65 -18.55
N TRP A 407 -16.58 -10.09 -17.39
CA TRP A 407 -17.88 -9.49 -17.16
C TRP A 407 -17.94 -8.01 -17.61
N ASP A 408 -16.80 -7.31 -17.62
CA ASP A 408 -16.73 -5.97 -18.17
C ASP A 408 -17.04 -5.98 -19.68
N VAL A 409 -16.44 -6.89 -20.43
CA VAL A 409 -16.77 -7.14 -21.86
C VAL A 409 -18.24 -7.50 -22.01
N ALA A 410 -18.79 -8.36 -21.14
CA ALA A 410 -20.19 -8.75 -21.20
C ALA A 410 -21.14 -7.56 -20.93
N GLU A 411 -20.81 -6.70 -19.99
CA GLU A 411 -21.58 -5.46 -19.74
C GLU A 411 -21.56 -4.52 -20.93
N PHE A 412 -20.43 -4.39 -21.59
CA PHE A 412 -20.26 -3.53 -22.76
C PHE A 412 -20.95 -4.09 -23.99
N THR A 413 -20.75 -5.37 -24.30
CA THR A 413 -21.29 -6.05 -25.50
C THR A 413 -22.71 -6.56 -25.32
N LYS A 414 -23.16 -6.76 -24.07
CA LYS A 414 -24.41 -7.46 -23.69
C LYS A 414 -24.41 -8.94 -24.09
N ASP A 415 -23.23 -9.55 -24.10
CA ASP A 415 -23.03 -10.98 -24.37
C ASP A 415 -22.55 -11.71 -23.11
N ASP A 416 -23.50 -12.29 -22.38
CA ASP A 416 -23.24 -13.00 -21.13
C ASP A 416 -22.43 -14.31 -21.32
N THR A 417 -22.17 -14.71 -22.57
CA THR A 417 -21.31 -15.88 -22.86
C THR A 417 -19.85 -15.65 -22.50
N TYR A 418 -19.42 -14.38 -22.37
CA TYR A 418 -18.07 -14.02 -21.91
C TYR A 418 -17.88 -14.23 -20.41
N ILE A 419 -18.91 -14.15 -19.59
CA ILE A 419 -18.78 -14.20 -18.12
C ILE A 419 -18.28 -15.58 -17.67
N VAL A 420 -17.18 -15.60 -16.93
CA VAL A 420 -16.61 -16.79 -16.27
C VAL A 420 -16.20 -16.44 -14.82
N PRO A 421 -16.22 -17.42 -13.87
CA PRO A 421 -16.83 -18.73 -13.96
C PRO A 421 -18.38 -18.72 -13.89
N HIS A 422 -18.99 -17.80 -13.07
CA HIS A 422 -20.44 -17.60 -12.86
C HIS A 422 -21.19 -18.89 -12.52
N ASN A 423 -21.94 -19.46 -13.51
CA ASN A 423 -22.74 -20.69 -13.38
C ASN A 423 -22.31 -21.73 -14.41
N LYS A 424 -21.06 -21.75 -14.85
CA LYS A 424 -20.54 -22.59 -15.90
C LYS A 424 -19.82 -23.81 -15.29
N PRO A 425 -20.46 -25.00 -15.28
CA PRO A 425 -19.94 -26.17 -14.54
C PRO A 425 -18.58 -26.67 -15.04
N GLU A 426 -18.17 -26.32 -16.27
CA GLU A 426 -16.85 -26.65 -16.81
C GLU A 426 -15.69 -25.94 -16.09
N TRP A 427 -15.95 -24.83 -15.37
CA TRP A 427 -14.96 -24.08 -14.60
C TRP A 427 -14.93 -24.50 -13.12
N LEU A 428 -16.00 -25.08 -12.60
CA LEU A 428 -16.17 -25.37 -11.18
C LEU A 428 -15.04 -26.21 -10.57
N ALA A 429 -14.62 -27.27 -11.27
CA ALA A 429 -13.62 -28.20 -10.74
C ALA A 429 -12.26 -27.52 -10.52
N MET A 430 -11.84 -26.62 -11.42
CA MET A 430 -10.63 -25.83 -11.31
C MET A 430 -10.76 -24.85 -10.14
N MET A 431 -11.88 -24.15 -9.97
CA MET A 431 -12.11 -23.22 -8.86
C MET A 431 -12.01 -23.91 -7.50
N LEU A 432 -12.65 -25.08 -7.38
CA LEU A 432 -12.59 -25.88 -6.14
C LEU A 432 -11.18 -26.40 -5.86
N ASP A 433 -10.41 -26.75 -6.88
CA ASP A 433 -9.02 -27.18 -6.73
C ASP A 433 -8.13 -26.05 -6.20
N ARG A 434 -8.27 -24.82 -6.73
CA ARG A 434 -7.54 -23.62 -6.26
C ARG A 434 -7.88 -23.31 -4.80
N ALA A 435 -9.15 -23.24 -4.45
CA ALA A 435 -9.61 -23.03 -3.08
C ALA A 435 -9.10 -24.13 -2.12
N ASN A 436 -9.15 -25.39 -2.54
CA ASN A 436 -8.62 -26.49 -1.73
C ASN A 436 -7.09 -26.42 -1.59
N SER A 437 -6.35 -26.10 -2.66
CA SER A 437 -4.89 -26.03 -2.64
C SER A 437 -4.40 -24.95 -1.69
N MET A 438 -4.99 -23.75 -1.71
CA MET A 438 -4.73 -22.68 -0.76
C MET A 438 -5.03 -23.13 0.67
N TYR A 439 -6.26 -23.61 0.92
CA TYR A 439 -6.66 -24.08 2.25
C TYR A 439 -5.69 -25.15 2.80
N GLN A 440 -5.40 -26.19 2.02
CA GLN A 440 -4.56 -27.28 2.51
C GLN A 440 -3.16 -26.81 2.89
N ARG A 441 -2.56 -25.93 2.08
CA ARG A 441 -1.26 -25.36 2.36
C ARG A 441 -1.26 -24.51 3.63
N ASP A 442 -2.24 -23.61 3.79
CA ASP A 442 -2.16 -22.51 4.76
C ASP A 442 -2.97 -22.70 6.05
N LYS A 443 -3.74 -23.79 6.16
CA LYS A 443 -4.71 -24.07 7.24
C LYS A 443 -4.17 -24.00 8.67
N ASN A 444 -2.85 -24.13 8.87
CA ASN A 444 -2.22 -24.19 10.19
C ASN A 444 -1.82 -22.82 10.78
N HIS A 445 -1.99 -21.73 10.03
CA HIS A 445 -1.58 -20.40 10.44
C HIS A 445 -2.66 -19.68 11.27
N PRO A 446 -2.40 -19.35 12.56
CA PRO A 446 -3.36 -18.61 13.39
C PRO A 446 -3.64 -17.18 12.89
N ALA A 447 -2.75 -16.57 12.12
CA ALA A 447 -2.91 -15.25 11.55
C ALA A 447 -4.09 -15.17 10.56
N ILE A 448 -4.39 -16.26 9.83
CA ILE A 448 -5.52 -16.31 8.90
C ILE A 448 -6.82 -16.35 9.68
N LEU A 449 -7.66 -15.35 9.51
CA LEU A 449 -8.98 -15.26 10.13
C LEU A 449 -10.11 -15.55 9.14
N ILE A 450 -9.88 -15.26 7.85
CA ILE A 450 -10.89 -15.31 6.81
C ILE A 450 -10.30 -15.98 5.57
N TRP A 451 -11.04 -16.93 4.99
CA TRP A 451 -10.79 -17.47 3.66
C TRP A 451 -11.57 -16.64 2.63
N SER A 452 -10.93 -16.22 1.54
CA SER A 452 -11.61 -15.47 0.49
C SER A 452 -11.70 -16.28 -0.80
N CYS A 453 -12.90 -16.25 -1.41
CA CYS A 453 -13.15 -16.99 -2.65
C CYS A 453 -12.46 -16.39 -3.87
N GLY A 454 -11.98 -15.14 -3.82
CA GLY A 454 -11.35 -14.44 -4.93
C GLY A 454 -11.76 -12.99 -5.02
N ASN A 455 -11.51 -12.39 -6.16
CA ASN A 455 -11.71 -10.98 -6.48
C ASN A 455 -12.46 -10.79 -7.79
N GLU A 456 -13.17 -9.69 -7.93
CA GLU A 456 -13.78 -9.08 -9.14
C GLU A 456 -14.23 -10.08 -10.22
N SER A 457 -14.85 -11.17 -9.79
CA SER A 457 -15.48 -12.16 -10.65
C SER A 457 -16.98 -12.12 -10.48
N TYR A 458 -17.72 -12.35 -11.55
CA TYR A 458 -19.17 -12.31 -11.50
C TYR A 458 -19.70 -13.40 -10.56
N GLY A 459 -20.38 -12.99 -9.50
CA GLY A 459 -20.97 -13.89 -8.50
C GLY A 459 -21.91 -14.92 -9.13
N GLY A 460 -22.04 -16.10 -8.49
CA GLY A 460 -22.84 -17.18 -9.00
C GLY A 460 -22.61 -18.48 -8.27
N LYS A 461 -23.14 -19.56 -8.87
CA LYS A 461 -23.10 -20.90 -8.28
C LYS A 461 -21.67 -21.39 -8.03
N ASP A 462 -20.75 -21.17 -8.96
CA ASP A 462 -19.41 -21.76 -8.86
C ASP A 462 -18.62 -21.17 -7.69
N ILE A 463 -18.70 -19.84 -7.48
CA ILE A 463 -18.10 -19.20 -6.31
C ILE A 463 -18.82 -19.55 -5.01
N TYR A 464 -20.15 -19.72 -5.06
CA TYR A 464 -20.91 -20.24 -3.90
C TYR A 464 -20.44 -21.64 -3.49
N GLU A 465 -20.15 -22.53 -4.44
CA GLU A 465 -19.61 -23.87 -4.13
C GLU A 465 -18.21 -23.81 -3.53
N MET A 466 -17.38 -22.81 -3.90
CA MET A 466 -16.08 -22.55 -3.24
C MET A 466 -16.29 -22.17 -1.76
N SER A 467 -17.23 -21.29 -1.49
CA SER A 467 -17.59 -20.93 -0.10
C SER A 467 -18.08 -22.16 0.69
N CYS A 468 -18.96 -22.95 0.09
CA CYS A 468 -19.42 -24.20 0.70
C CYS A 468 -18.26 -25.18 0.97
N LEU A 469 -17.23 -25.20 0.13
CA LEU A 469 -16.02 -26.00 0.36
C LEU A 469 -15.28 -25.52 1.60
N PHE A 470 -15.00 -24.22 1.73
CA PHE A 470 -14.31 -23.66 2.90
C PHE A 470 -15.08 -23.97 4.19
N HIS A 471 -16.39 -23.76 4.24
CA HIS A 471 -17.21 -24.09 5.41
C HIS A 471 -17.20 -25.58 5.78
N ARG A 472 -17.03 -26.48 4.79
CA ARG A 472 -16.88 -27.93 5.07
C ARG A 472 -15.49 -28.27 5.62
N LEU A 473 -14.46 -27.54 5.19
CA LEU A 473 -13.08 -27.82 5.55
C LEU A 473 -12.68 -27.20 6.90
N ASP A 474 -13.27 -26.05 7.26
CA ASP A 474 -12.88 -25.26 8.41
C ASP A 474 -14.07 -24.59 9.12
N ASP A 475 -14.25 -24.93 10.39
CA ASP A 475 -15.27 -24.33 11.27
C ASP A 475 -14.71 -23.23 12.20
N THR A 476 -13.44 -22.82 11.99
CA THR A 476 -12.73 -21.89 12.88
C THR A 476 -12.41 -20.55 12.22
N ARG A 477 -12.80 -20.38 10.95
CA ARG A 477 -12.61 -19.18 10.14
C ARG A 477 -13.89 -18.86 9.37
N LEU A 478 -14.02 -17.59 8.97
CA LEU A 478 -15.13 -17.11 8.14
C LEU A 478 -14.76 -17.13 6.67
N VAL A 479 -15.76 -17.01 5.81
CA VAL A 479 -15.59 -16.95 4.36
C VAL A 479 -16.00 -15.58 3.83
N HIS A 480 -15.19 -15.03 2.95
CA HIS A 480 -15.35 -13.73 2.32
C HIS A 480 -15.51 -13.86 0.80
N TYR A 481 -16.37 -13.04 0.25
CA TYR A 481 -16.44 -12.71 -1.17
C TYR A 481 -17.14 -11.36 -1.36
N GLU A 482 -16.61 -10.49 -2.25
CA GLU A 482 -17.15 -9.14 -2.45
C GLU A 482 -18.12 -9.04 -3.64
N GLY A 483 -17.94 -9.85 -4.70
CA GLY A 483 -18.72 -9.79 -5.94
C GLY A 483 -20.20 -10.22 -5.81
N LEU A 484 -20.76 -10.21 -4.61
CA LEU A 484 -22.17 -10.57 -4.33
C LEU A 484 -23.17 -9.64 -5.03
N PHE A 485 -22.77 -8.40 -5.34
CA PHE A 485 -23.66 -7.43 -5.95
C PHE A 485 -24.09 -7.80 -7.39
N HIS A 486 -23.31 -8.64 -8.06
CA HIS A 486 -23.64 -9.15 -9.38
C HIS A 486 -24.83 -10.14 -9.35
N ASP A 487 -24.88 -11.01 -8.34
CA ASP A 487 -25.99 -11.98 -8.17
C ASP A 487 -26.32 -12.21 -6.70
N ARG A 488 -27.23 -11.41 -6.17
CA ARG A 488 -27.67 -11.48 -4.77
C ARG A 488 -28.47 -12.74 -4.42
N SER A 489 -28.79 -13.61 -5.39
CA SER A 489 -29.41 -14.92 -5.08
C SER A 489 -28.44 -15.85 -4.36
N TYR A 490 -27.12 -15.60 -4.47
CA TYR A 490 -26.05 -16.30 -3.77
C TYR A 490 -25.46 -15.49 -2.61
N ASN A 491 -26.28 -14.68 -1.92
CA ASN A 491 -25.81 -13.79 -0.85
C ASN A 491 -25.09 -14.52 0.30
N ASP A 492 -25.37 -15.82 0.50
CA ASP A 492 -24.74 -16.65 1.52
C ASP A 492 -23.32 -17.13 1.15
N THR A 493 -22.79 -16.72 -0.01
CA THR A 493 -21.39 -16.97 -0.39
C THR A 493 -20.40 -16.31 0.58
N SER A 494 -20.74 -15.17 1.16
CA SER A 494 -19.90 -14.48 2.13
C SER A 494 -20.56 -14.36 3.50
N ASP A 495 -19.81 -14.55 4.58
CA ASP A 495 -20.27 -14.35 5.96
C ASP A 495 -20.43 -12.88 6.34
N MET A 496 -19.87 -11.97 5.57
CA MET A 496 -19.92 -10.51 5.75
C MET A 496 -20.37 -9.82 4.47
N GLU A 497 -20.93 -8.63 4.60
CA GLU A 497 -20.98 -7.70 3.47
C GLU A 497 -19.62 -7.11 3.24
N SER A 498 -19.18 -7.12 2.00
CA SER A 498 -17.90 -6.57 1.58
C SER A 498 -18.07 -5.78 0.30
N GLN A 499 -17.52 -4.58 0.27
CA GLN A 499 -17.60 -3.71 -0.90
C GLN A 499 -16.26 -3.03 -1.16
N MET A 500 -16.05 -2.63 -2.42
CA MET A 500 -14.91 -1.84 -2.86
C MET A 500 -15.32 -0.39 -3.01
N TYR A 501 -14.51 0.51 -2.44
CA TYR A 501 -14.62 1.96 -2.57
C TYR A 501 -16.02 2.56 -2.28
N PRO A 502 -16.80 2.01 -1.32
CA PRO A 502 -18.08 2.63 -0.99
C PRO A 502 -17.84 3.95 -0.25
N SER A 503 -18.67 4.96 -0.52
CA SER A 503 -18.65 6.17 0.32
C SER A 503 -19.12 5.85 1.75
N VAL A 504 -18.69 6.65 2.74
CA VAL A 504 -19.13 6.49 4.13
C VAL A 504 -20.66 6.58 4.25
N GLU A 505 -21.28 7.43 3.43
CA GLU A 505 -22.72 7.59 3.37
C GLU A 505 -23.41 6.32 2.84
N SER A 506 -22.87 5.70 1.78
CA SER A 506 -23.41 4.45 1.23
C SER A 506 -23.28 3.29 2.21
N ILE A 507 -22.19 3.20 2.99
CA ILE A 507 -22.03 2.20 4.06
C ILE A 507 -23.14 2.36 5.10
N LYS A 508 -23.39 3.59 5.57
CA LYS A 508 -24.46 3.89 6.54
C LYS A 508 -25.83 3.56 6.00
N GLU A 509 -26.10 3.92 4.75
CA GLU A 509 -27.36 3.61 4.08
C GLU A 509 -27.58 2.11 3.92
N PHE A 510 -26.53 1.35 3.58
CA PHE A 510 -26.59 -0.10 3.48
C PHE A 510 -26.93 -0.72 4.83
N LEU A 511 -26.17 -0.39 5.88
CA LEU A 511 -26.37 -0.92 7.23
C LEU A 511 -27.72 -0.52 7.86
N ALA A 512 -28.28 0.61 7.46
CA ALA A 512 -29.64 1.00 7.86
C ALA A 512 -30.73 0.16 7.19
N LYS A 513 -30.46 -0.40 6.00
CA LYS A 513 -31.40 -1.25 5.25
C LYS A 513 -31.23 -2.73 5.60
N ASP A 514 -29.99 -3.19 5.70
CA ASP A 514 -29.64 -4.58 6.00
C ASP A 514 -28.47 -4.61 6.99
N SER A 515 -28.78 -5.03 8.20
CA SER A 515 -27.80 -5.22 9.28
C SER A 515 -27.67 -6.69 9.69
N SER A 516 -28.01 -7.64 8.80
CA SER A 516 -27.90 -9.07 9.08
C SER A 516 -26.45 -9.53 9.21
N LYS A 517 -25.53 -8.92 8.43
CA LYS A 517 -24.10 -9.24 8.40
C LYS A 517 -23.27 -8.03 8.86
N PRO A 518 -22.03 -8.24 9.35
CA PRO A 518 -21.08 -7.15 9.51
C PRO A 518 -20.61 -6.65 8.14
N PHE A 519 -20.09 -5.43 8.09
CA PHE A 519 -19.59 -4.78 6.89
C PHE A 519 -18.09 -4.53 6.99
N ILE A 520 -17.35 -4.85 5.93
CA ILE A 520 -15.96 -4.43 5.73
C ILE A 520 -15.80 -3.79 4.34
N CYS A 521 -14.82 -2.89 4.20
CA CYS A 521 -14.33 -2.48 2.90
C CYS A 521 -13.15 -3.38 2.54
N CYS A 522 -13.32 -4.35 1.63
CA CYS A 522 -12.16 -5.14 1.18
C CYS A 522 -11.15 -4.27 0.44
N GLU A 523 -11.62 -3.17 -0.16
CA GLU A 523 -10.79 -2.13 -0.74
C GLU A 523 -11.39 -0.75 -0.45
N TYR A 524 -10.54 0.19 -0.04
CA TYR A 524 -10.93 1.58 0.17
C TYR A 524 -9.71 2.50 0.14
N THR A 525 -9.94 3.81 0.07
CA THR A 525 -8.87 4.80 0.12
C THR A 525 -7.79 4.49 -0.91
N HIS A 526 -8.21 4.49 -2.21
CA HIS A 526 -7.31 4.18 -3.33
C HIS A 526 -6.08 5.09 -3.33
N ALA A 527 -4.91 4.50 -3.04
CA ALA A 527 -3.72 5.28 -2.68
C ALA A 527 -2.84 5.64 -3.88
N MET A 528 -3.41 5.78 -5.07
CA MET A 528 -2.69 6.15 -6.29
C MET A 528 -2.12 7.57 -6.21
N GLY A 529 -0.82 7.72 -6.42
CA GLY A 529 -0.14 9.01 -6.38
C GLY A 529 -0.39 9.78 -5.08
N ASN A 530 -0.69 11.07 -5.19
CA ASN A 530 -1.05 11.94 -4.07
C ASN A 530 -2.53 11.79 -3.72
N SER A 531 -2.84 11.04 -2.67
CA SER A 531 -4.17 10.55 -2.33
C SER A 531 -4.36 10.37 -0.81
N CYS A 532 -5.22 9.45 -0.37
CA CYS A 532 -5.60 9.17 1.02
C CYS A 532 -6.28 10.36 1.72
N GLY A 533 -6.92 11.25 0.96
CA GLY A 533 -7.75 12.33 1.49
C GLY A 533 -8.98 11.78 2.19
N ALA A 534 -9.39 12.42 3.28
CA ALA A 534 -10.59 12.08 4.06
C ALA A 534 -10.66 10.66 4.65
N MET A 535 -9.54 9.92 4.71
CA MET A 535 -9.45 8.56 5.28
C MET A 535 -10.04 8.47 6.70
N HIS A 536 -9.91 9.52 7.51
CA HIS A 536 -10.45 9.56 8.87
C HIS A 536 -11.96 9.33 8.93
N LYS A 537 -12.73 9.66 7.89
CA LYS A 537 -14.18 9.43 7.88
C LYS A 537 -14.53 7.95 7.98
N TYR A 538 -13.75 7.10 7.33
CA TYR A 538 -13.92 5.63 7.40
C TYR A 538 -13.46 5.09 8.75
N THR A 539 -12.33 5.56 9.28
CA THR A 539 -11.85 5.08 10.58
C THR A 539 -12.70 5.55 11.76
N ASP A 540 -13.21 6.79 11.71
CA ASP A 540 -14.13 7.32 12.71
C ASP A 540 -15.47 6.57 12.71
N LEU A 541 -15.92 6.07 11.54
CA LEU A 541 -17.13 5.27 11.44
C LEU A 541 -17.04 3.97 12.25
N THR A 542 -15.85 3.38 12.37
CA THR A 542 -15.66 2.16 13.18
C THR A 542 -15.98 2.35 14.66
N ASP A 543 -15.90 3.59 15.16
CA ASP A 543 -16.19 3.93 16.56
C ASP A 543 -17.69 4.14 16.82
N THR A 544 -18.46 4.48 15.79
CA THR A 544 -19.88 4.85 15.88
C THR A 544 -20.84 3.82 15.32
N GLU A 545 -20.38 2.97 14.40
CA GLU A 545 -21.16 1.91 13.76
C GLU A 545 -20.58 0.54 14.09
N PRO A 546 -21.18 -0.19 15.06
CA PRO A 546 -20.62 -1.48 15.51
C PRO A 546 -20.48 -2.55 14.44
N LYS A 547 -21.33 -2.53 13.43
CA LYS A 547 -21.30 -3.50 12.32
C LYS A 547 -20.33 -3.14 11.21
N TYR A 548 -19.82 -1.92 11.17
CA TYR A 548 -18.71 -1.57 10.30
C TYR A 548 -17.39 -1.90 10.98
N GLN A 549 -16.69 -2.90 10.50
CA GLN A 549 -15.50 -3.45 11.16
C GLN A 549 -14.19 -3.13 10.43
N GLY A 550 -14.15 -1.99 9.73
CA GLY A 550 -12.94 -1.46 9.10
C GLY A 550 -12.76 -1.90 7.66
N GLY A 551 -11.52 -1.91 7.18
CA GLY A 551 -11.22 -2.20 5.79
C GLY A 551 -9.73 -2.30 5.48
N PHE A 552 -9.45 -2.46 4.18
CA PHE A 552 -8.11 -2.69 3.64
C PHE A 552 -7.81 -1.63 2.58
N ILE A 553 -6.78 -0.82 2.81
CA ILE A 553 -6.35 0.22 1.86
C ILE A 553 -5.89 -0.45 0.56
N TRP A 554 -6.29 0.06 -0.58
CA TRP A 554 -5.70 -0.30 -1.87
C TRP A 554 -4.59 0.69 -2.25
N ASP A 555 -3.26 0.36 -2.33
CA ASP A 555 -2.72 -0.89 -1.81
C ASP A 555 -1.42 -0.63 -1.01
N TYR A 556 -0.62 -1.66 -0.76
CA TYR A 556 0.57 -1.54 0.07
C TYR A 556 1.75 -0.93 -0.67
N ILE A 557 2.06 -1.40 -1.90
CA ILE A 557 3.30 -1.05 -2.59
C ILE A 557 3.10 -0.76 -4.09
N ASP A 558 3.68 0.34 -4.58
CA ASP A 558 3.70 0.61 -6.01
C ASP A 558 4.29 -0.56 -6.80
N GLN A 559 3.54 -1.12 -7.73
CA GLN A 559 4.04 -2.07 -8.70
C GLN A 559 4.81 -1.31 -9.79
N SER A 560 6.12 -1.19 -9.62
CA SER A 560 7.02 -0.51 -10.54
C SER A 560 8.32 -1.29 -10.68
N ILE A 561 8.92 -1.28 -11.85
CA ILE A 561 10.13 -2.06 -12.18
C ILE A 561 11.28 -1.11 -12.44
N TYR A 562 12.49 -1.44 -11.95
CA TYR A 562 13.69 -0.67 -12.27
C TYR A 562 14.00 -0.73 -13.76
N LYS A 563 14.13 0.45 -14.37
CA LYS A 563 14.55 0.63 -15.75
C LYS A 563 15.55 1.76 -15.85
N LYS A 564 16.33 1.79 -16.92
CA LYS A 564 17.23 2.90 -17.22
C LYS A 564 16.68 3.74 -18.35
N ASP A 565 16.75 5.04 -18.21
CA ASP A 565 16.45 5.98 -19.27
C ASP A 565 17.54 5.94 -20.38
N ARG A 566 17.38 6.74 -21.43
CA ARG A 566 18.37 6.83 -22.53
C ARG A 566 19.74 7.37 -22.12
N TYR A 567 19.89 7.92 -20.91
CA TYR A 567 21.14 8.42 -20.36
C TYR A 567 21.78 7.44 -19.39
N GLY A 568 21.10 6.33 -19.06
CA GLY A 568 21.55 5.30 -18.13
C GLY A 568 21.18 5.55 -16.66
N GLU A 569 20.36 6.57 -16.37
CA GLU A 569 19.83 6.85 -15.04
C GLU A 569 18.66 5.93 -14.72
N GLU A 570 18.64 5.39 -13.51
CA GLU A 570 17.58 4.48 -13.05
C GLU A 570 16.30 5.23 -12.68
N PHE A 571 15.16 4.66 -13.06
CA PHE A 571 13.84 5.15 -12.68
C PHE A 571 12.89 3.98 -12.43
N GLN A 572 11.75 4.26 -11.78
CA GLN A 572 10.67 3.31 -11.58
C GLN A 572 9.75 3.35 -12.79
N ALA A 573 9.79 2.29 -13.59
CA ALA A 573 8.98 2.14 -14.80
C ALA A 573 7.61 1.52 -14.48
N TYR A 574 6.61 1.94 -15.22
CA TYR A 574 5.23 1.45 -15.12
C TYR A 574 4.73 0.93 -16.48
N GLY A 575 3.46 0.57 -16.57
CA GLY A 575 2.86 0.05 -17.81
C GLY A 575 3.07 0.96 -19.03
N GLY A 576 3.42 0.35 -20.18
CA GLY A 576 3.73 1.06 -21.43
C GLY A 576 5.21 1.37 -21.62
N ASP A 577 6.00 1.40 -20.55
CA ASP A 577 7.44 1.71 -20.63
C ASP A 577 8.26 0.59 -21.28
N PHE A 578 7.72 -0.62 -21.36
CA PHE A 578 8.35 -1.79 -21.96
C PHE A 578 7.96 -1.97 -23.43
N GLY A 579 7.11 -1.07 -23.95
CA GLY A 579 6.61 -1.11 -25.33
C GLY A 579 5.41 -2.04 -25.53
N GLU A 580 4.89 -2.59 -24.47
CA GLU A 580 3.71 -3.48 -24.47
C GLU A 580 2.41 -2.71 -24.71
N ARG A 581 1.43 -3.39 -25.33
CA ARG A 581 0.03 -2.96 -25.52
C ARG A 581 -0.85 -4.23 -25.56
N PRO A 582 -2.07 -4.17 -24.97
CA PRO A 582 -2.66 -3.08 -24.20
C PRO A 582 -1.91 -2.80 -22.89
N THR A 583 -2.18 -1.64 -22.28
CA THR A 583 -1.61 -1.26 -20.98
C THR A 583 -2.47 -0.21 -20.28
N ASP A 584 -2.47 -0.21 -18.95
CA ASP A 584 -3.13 0.78 -18.10
C ASP A 584 -2.14 1.73 -17.39
N TYR A 585 -0.95 1.88 -17.97
CA TYR A 585 0.07 2.86 -17.60
C TYR A 585 0.42 2.85 -16.10
N ASN A 586 0.40 4.02 -15.43
CA ASN A 586 0.77 4.17 -14.02
C ASN A 586 -0.34 3.76 -13.04
N PHE A 587 -1.42 3.13 -13.49
CA PHE A 587 -2.48 2.63 -12.62
C PHE A 587 -1.99 1.55 -11.64
N SER A 588 -0.81 0.96 -11.90
CA SER A 588 -0.09 0.07 -10.98
C SER A 588 0.56 0.76 -9.77
N GLY A 589 0.50 2.11 -9.70
CA GLY A 589 1.14 2.93 -8.66
C GLY A 589 0.22 3.33 -7.53
N ASN A 590 -0.29 2.37 -6.78
CA ASN A 590 -1.31 2.58 -5.75
C ASN A 590 -0.76 2.47 -4.31
N GLY A 591 0.57 2.34 -4.16
CA GLY A 591 1.18 2.01 -2.89
C GLY A 591 1.18 3.15 -1.87
N ILE A 592 0.89 2.80 -0.59
CA ILE A 592 1.27 3.66 0.56
C ILE A 592 2.77 3.56 0.87
N VAL A 593 3.46 2.65 0.20
CA VAL A 593 4.90 2.45 0.16
C VAL A 593 5.36 2.55 -1.30
N TYR A 594 6.43 3.30 -1.55
CA TYR A 594 7.01 3.38 -2.90
C TYR A 594 7.61 2.04 -3.33
N GLY A 595 7.57 1.74 -4.61
CA GLY A 595 8.39 0.70 -5.23
C GLY A 595 9.89 0.90 -4.98
N GLY A 596 10.72 0.08 -5.56
CA GLY A 596 12.17 0.13 -5.39
C GLY A 596 12.62 -0.24 -3.98
N ASN A 597 13.09 0.73 -3.23
CA ASN A 597 13.61 0.49 -1.87
C ASN A 597 12.53 0.20 -0.81
N ARG A 598 11.23 0.20 -1.16
CA ARG A 598 10.13 -0.02 -0.21
C ARG A 598 10.13 1.02 0.92
N ASP A 599 10.37 2.28 0.59
CA ASP A 599 10.31 3.39 1.54
C ASP A 599 8.87 3.86 1.68
N VAL A 600 8.48 4.26 2.90
CA VAL A 600 7.14 4.81 3.14
C VAL A 600 6.90 6.08 2.33
N SER A 601 5.72 6.22 1.76
CA SER A 601 5.30 7.47 1.11
C SER A 601 4.82 8.49 2.15
N GLN A 602 4.65 9.73 1.74
CA GLN A 602 4.16 10.80 2.61
C GLN A 602 2.75 10.52 3.15
N LYS A 603 1.96 9.68 2.46
CA LYS A 603 0.62 9.24 2.88
C LYS A 603 0.62 8.43 4.18
N MET A 604 1.73 7.73 4.47
CA MET A 604 1.85 6.86 5.64
C MET A 604 1.68 7.61 6.96
N GLN A 605 2.02 8.91 7.03
CA GLN A 605 1.79 9.74 8.21
C GLN A 605 0.29 9.78 8.58
N GLU A 606 -0.58 9.90 7.58
CA GLU A 606 -2.03 9.90 7.77
C GLU A 606 -2.55 8.51 8.13
N VAL A 607 -2.08 7.46 7.45
CA VAL A 607 -2.43 6.06 7.74
C VAL A 607 -2.08 5.71 9.18
N LYS A 608 -0.85 6.00 9.62
CA LYS A 608 -0.38 5.72 10.98
C LYS A 608 -1.27 6.33 12.05
N PHE A 609 -1.68 7.59 11.87
CA PHE A 609 -2.53 8.31 12.82
C PHE A 609 -3.95 7.73 12.86
N ASN A 610 -4.56 7.53 11.70
CA ASN A 610 -5.92 7.02 11.63
C ASN A 610 -6.04 5.57 12.15
N TYR A 611 -4.96 4.80 12.07
CA TYR A 611 -4.90 3.41 12.54
C TYR A 611 -4.41 3.26 13.99
N GLN A 612 -4.11 4.33 14.70
CA GLN A 612 -3.66 4.23 16.10
C GLN A 612 -4.71 3.58 17.01
N ASN A 613 -4.25 2.77 17.97
CA ASN A 613 -5.11 2.09 18.94
C ASN A 613 -5.29 2.86 20.26
N ILE A 614 -4.57 3.95 20.43
CA ILE A 614 -4.70 4.85 21.57
C ILE A 614 -5.02 6.22 21.03
N THR A 615 -6.12 6.81 21.45
CA THR A 615 -6.43 8.21 21.15
C THR A 615 -6.28 9.06 22.40
N ALA A 616 -5.70 10.24 22.23
CA ALA A 616 -5.48 11.21 23.29
C ALA A 616 -6.21 12.52 22.97
N GLU A 617 -7.33 12.75 23.62
CA GLU A 617 -8.05 14.03 23.55
C GLU A 617 -7.43 14.99 24.54
N VAL A 618 -6.55 15.86 24.03
CA VAL A 618 -5.71 16.76 24.82
C VAL A 618 -6.42 18.12 24.97
N THR A 619 -6.36 18.69 26.17
CA THR A 619 -6.72 20.07 26.47
C THR A 619 -5.50 20.82 27.03
N ALA A 620 -5.68 22.06 27.47
CA ALA A 620 -4.59 22.79 28.13
C ALA A 620 -4.25 22.27 29.55
N GLU A 621 -5.12 21.45 30.16
CA GLU A 621 -5.01 21.06 31.58
C GLU A 621 -5.16 19.56 31.82
N SER A 622 -5.70 18.80 30.82
CA SER A 622 -5.97 17.39 30.97
C SER A 622 -5.84 16.65 29.64
N VAL A 623 -5.73 15.33 29.69
CA VAL A 623 -5.87 14.44 28.57
C VAL A 623 -6.83 13.29 28.89
N THR A 624 -7.79 13.05 28.00
CA THR A 624 -8.60 11.83 28.02
C THR A 624 -7.95 10.81 27.10
N VAL A 625 -7.49 9.72 27.68
CA VAL A 625 -6.87 8.60 26.96
C VAL A 625 -7.92 7.53 26.75
N LYS A 626 -8.25 7.23 25.50
CA LYS A 626 -9.11 6.11 25.11
C LYS A 626 -8.25 4.99 24.55
N ASN A 627 -8.34 3.83 25.16
CA ASN A 627 -7.63 2.63 24.75
C ASN A 627 -8.52 1.75 23.85
N LYS A 628 -8.25 1.73 22.56
CA LYS A 628 -8.94 0.91 21.55
C LYS A 628 -8.29 -0.46 21.35
N ASN A 629 -7.18 -0.77 22.04
CA ASN A 629 -6.61 -2.12 22.02
C ASN A 629 -7.63 -3.10 22.59
N LEU A 630 -7.65 -4.31 22.02
CA LEU A 630 -8.54 -5.38 22.46
C LEU A 630 -8.03 -6.08 23.73
N PHE A 631 -6.70 -6.22 23.88
CA PHE A 631 -6.10 -7.07 24.90
C PHE A 631 -5.03 -6.39 25.73
N VAL A 632 -4.49 -5.25 25.25
CA VAL A 632 -3.31 -4.60 25.85
C VAL A 632 -3.69 -3.34 26.61
N ASN A 633 -3.25 -3.24 27.90
CA ASN A 633 -3.38 -2.06 28.72
C ASN A 633 -2.39 -0.98 28.30
N THR A 634 -2.72 0.31 28.48
CA THR A 634 -1.81 1.42 28.12
C THR A 634 -0.56 1.48 29.00
N ASP A 635 -0.50 0.78 30.12
CA ASP A 635 0.69 0.67 30.94
C ASP A 635 1.88 -0.04 30.25
N ARG A 636 1.63 -0.74 29.14
CA ARG A 636 2.65 -1.30 28.26
C ARG A 636 3.46 -0.23 27.52
N PHE A 637 2.95 1.00 27.47
CA PHE A 637 3.56 2.11 26.74
C PHE A 637 4.07 3.19 27.69
N ALA A 638 5.13 3.89 27.30
CA ALA A 638 5.57 5.11 27.94
C ALA A 638 4.74 6.27 27.39
N CYS A 639 4.00 6.95 28.25
CA CYS A 639 3.26 8.14 27.88
C CYS A 639 4.08 9.38 28.27
N VAL A 640 4.31 10.28 27.30
CA VAL A 640 5.12 11.49 27.44
C VAL A 640 4.28 12.71 27.10
N VAL A 641 4.31 13.72 27.96
CA VAL A 641 3.71 15.03 27.73
C VAL A 641 4.80 16.04 27.38
N THR A 642 4.65 16.71 26.24
CA THR A 642 5.55 17.77 25.79
C THR A 642 4.77 19.07 25.62
N VAL A 643 5.27 20.16 26.17
CA VAL A 643 4.74 21.52 25.94
C VAL A 643 5.76 22.30 25.13
N ALA A 644 5.34 22.87 24.00
CA ALA A 644 6.17 23.78 23.23
C ALA A 644 5.52 25.16 23.14
N LYS A 645 6.35 26.20 23.06
CA LYS A 645 5.96 27.58 22.80
C LYS A 645 6.54 28.01 21.45
N ASP A 646 5.70 28.51 20.57
CA ASP A 646 6.06 28.96 19.22
C ASP A 646 6.91 27.89 18.47
N GLY A 647 6.50 26.61 18.65
CA GLY A 647 7.15 25.43 18.08
C GLY A 647 8.43 24.97 18.81
N LYS A 648 8.91 25.64 19.86
CA LYS A 648 10.10 25.25 20.64
C LYS A 648 9.68 24.55 21.93
N GLU A 649 10.20 23.34 22.18
CA GLU A 649 9.95 22.60 23.42
C GLU A 649 10.42 23.40 24.64
N ILE A 650 9.54 23.55 25.63
CA ILE A 650 9.84 24.26 26.90
C ILE A 650 9.67 23.37 28.13
N ARG A 651 8.87 22.29 28.03
CA ARG A 651 8.65 21.32 29.11
C ARG A 651 8.44 19.92 28.56
N ARG A 652 8.90 18.94 29.32
CA ARG A 652 8.69 17.51 29.05
C ARG A 652 8.56 16.77 30.37
N ALA A 653 7.61 15.83 30.47
CA ALA A 653 7.46 14.92 31.60
C ALA A 653 6.78 13.62 31.18
N ASP A 654 7.04 12.55 31.95
CA ASP A 654 6.30 11.31 31.85
C ASP A 654 4.93 11.45 32.53
N LEU A 655 3.92 10.80 31.96
CA LEU A 655 2.57 10.67 32.51
C LEU A 655 2.21 9.18 32.54
N PRO A 656 2.39 8.49 33.68
CA PRO A 656 2.00 7.09 33.78
C PRO A 656 0.50 6.90 33.54
N THR A 657 0.15 6.08 32.57
CA THR A 657 -1.25 5.72 32.24
C THR A 657 -1.45 4.22 32.43
N ALA A 658 -2.67 3.83 32.83
CA ALA A 658 -3.07 2.44 33.01
C ALA A 658 -4.56 2.31 32.66
N VAL A 659 -4.86 2.47 31.36
CA VAL A 659 -6.23 2.38 30.84
C VAL A 659 -6.45 0.96 30.33
N GLU A 660 -7.47 0.29 30.88
CA GLU A 660 -7.85 -1.04 30.46
C GLU A 660 -8.27 -1.09 28.98
N PRO A 661 -8.13 -2.25 28.31
CA PRO A 661 -8.62 -2.42 26.95
C PRO A 661 -10.09 -2.03 26.79
N LEU A 662 -10.43 -1.35 25.68
CA LEU A 662 -11.78 -0.87 25.34
C LEU A 662 -12.39 0.05 26.40
N SER A 663 -11.56 0.84 27.09
CA SER A 663 -12.00 1.82 28.08
C SER A 663 -11.28 3.16 27.92
N GLU A 664 -11.70 4.16 28.70
CA GLU A 664 -11.11 5.50 28.69
C GLU A 664 -10.91 6.03 30.10
N GLN A 665 -9.94 6.90 30.26
CA GLN A 665 -9.65 7.58 31.51
C GLN A 665 -9.03 8.95 31.27
N THR A 666 -9.47 9.94 32.07
CA THR A 666 -8.92 11.29 32.05
C THR A 666 -7.84 11.46 33.11
N TYR A 667 -6.72 12.04 32.71
CA TYR A 667 -5.58 12.36 33.56
C TYR A 667 -5.32 13.86 33.55
N PRO A 668 -5.00 14.49 34.72
CA PRO A 668 -4.50 15.85 34.72
C PRO A 668 -3.11 15.90 34.09
N LEU A 669 -2.82 16.96 33.36
CA LEU A 669 -1.47 17.14 32.80
C LEU A 669 -0.47 17.50 33.94
N PRO A 670 0.81 17.11 33.79
CA PRO A 670 1.84 17.39 34.80
C PRO A 670 2.26 18.88 34.88
N PHE A 671 1.73 19.72 34.00
CA PHE A 671 2.08 21.13 33.88
C PHE A 671 0.82 21.99 33.92
N ALA A 672 0.91 23.12 34.59
CA ALA A 672 -0.13 24.13 34.55
C ALA A 672 -0.15 24.82 33.17
N LYS A 673 -1.31 25.29 32.74
CA LYS A 673 -1.48 26.07 31.51
C LYS A 673 -0.57 27.30 31.51
N GLU A 674 0.17 27.50 30.45
CA GLU A 674 1.03 28.66 30.24
C GLU A 674 0.20 29.94 29.98
N THR A 675 0.68 31.07 30.50
CA THR A 675 -0.04 32.37 30.46
C THR A 675 0.73 33.50 29.81
N LYS A 676 2.00 33.26 29.41
CA LYS A 676 2.81 34.23 28.69
C LYS A 676 2.40 34.28 27.24
N ALA A 677 2.46 35.45 26.60
CA ALA A 677 2.14 35.63 25.18
C ALA A 677 2.92 34.66 24.29
N GLY A 678 2.24 34.02 23.32
CA GLY A 678 2.78 33.04 22.36
C GLY A 678 1.75 31.97 22.00
N GLU A 679 2.05 31.11 21.03
CA GLU A 679 1.25 29.94 20.69
C GLU A 679 1.84 28.70 21.35
N TYR A 680 0.99 27.94 22.04
CA TYR A 680 1.40 26.74 22.76
C TYR A 680 0.83 25.48 22.13
N THR A 681 1.67 24.46 22.04
CA THR A 681 1.23 23.09 21.73
C THR A 681 1.45 22.20 22.95
N VAL A 682 0.44 21.40 23.29
CA VAL A 682 0.54 20.31 24.25
C VAL A 682 0.40 19.02 23.49
N THR A 683 1.45 18.22 23.47
CA THR A 683 1.48 16.92 22.79
C THR A 683 1.58 15.82 23.83
N VAL A 684 0.67 14.84 23.75
CA VAL A 684 0.71 13.61 24.54
C VAL A 684 0.98 12.47 23.58
N SER A 685 2.06 11.73 23.81
CA SER A 685 2.50 10.66 22.91
C SER A 685 2.81 9.37 23.65
N PHE A 686 2.58 8.24 22.97
CA PHE A 686 2.76 6.88 23.51
C PHE A 686 3.86 6.17 22.76
N HIS A 687 4.81 5.57 23.50
CA HIS A 687 6.01 4.96 22.96
C HIS A 687 6.22 3.55 23.51
N LEU A 688 6.82 2.67 22.72
CA LEU A 688 7.22 1.35 23.20
C LEU A 688 8.22 1.47 24.36
N LYS A 689 7.99 0.73 25.45
CA LYS A 689 8.92 0.65 26.61
C LYS A 689 10.10 -0.27 26.38
N ALA A 690 9.96 -1.28 25.49
CA ALA A 690 10.95 -2.28 25.20
C ALA A 690 11.04 -2.55 23.69
N ASP A 691 12.14 -3.16 23.27
CA ASP A 691 12.30 -3.66 21.91
C ASP A 691 11.27 -4.75 21.61
N THR A 692 10.76 -4.72 20.38
CA THR A 692 9.90 -5.77 19.80
C THR A 692 10.58 -6.33 18.55
N VAL A 693 10.01 -7.37 17.92
CA VAL A 693 10.50 -7.91 16.64
C VAL A 693 10.40 -6.90 15.48
N TRP A 694 9.56 -5.86 15.62
CA TRP A 694 9.26 -4.89 14.57
C TRP A 694 9.76 -3.46 14.85
N ALA A 695 10.05 -3.07 16.12
CA ALA A 695 10.58 -1.74 16.44
C ALA A 695 11.40 -1.73 17.73
N LYS A 696 12.23 -0.71 17.86
CA LYS A 696 13.02 -0.43 19.07
C LYS A 696 12.19 0.30 20.12
N ALA A 697 12.59 0.19 21.38
CA ALA A 697 12.08 1.01 22.48
C ALA A 697 12.14 2.50 22.11
N GLY A 698 11.11 3.26 22.49
CA GLY A 698 10.96 4.67 22.10
C GLY A 698 10.20 4.91 20.79
N HIS A 699 9.86 3.86 20.02
CA HIS A 699 9.01 4.04 18.83
C HIS A 699 7.63 4.57 19.22
N GLU A 700 7.21 5.69 18.62
CA GLU A 700 5.89 6.29 18.84
C GLU A 700 4.80 5.49 18.13
N VAL A 701 3.79 5.05 18.88
CA VAL A 701 2.64 4.30 18.36
C VAL A 701 1.37 5.14 18.27
N ALA A 702 1.27 6.21 19.06
CA ALA A 702 0.10 7.08 19.07
C ALA A 702 0.43 8.46 19.65
N PHE A 703 -0.34 9.47 19.25
CA PHE A 703 -0.28 10.78 19.85
C PHE A 703 -1.62 11.52 19.75
N GLY A 704 -1.75 12.58 20.59
CA GLY A 704 -2.73 13.64 20.43
C GLY A 704 -2.06 14.99 20.69
N GLN A 705 -2.53 16.05 20.05
CA GLN A 705 -1.98 17.40 20.21
C GLN A 705 -3.10 18.43 20.37
N TYR A 706 -2.92 19.37 21.28
CA TYR A 706 -3.79 20.54 21.49
C TYR A 706 -2.99 21.82 21.29
N VAL A 707 -3.60 22.79 20.60
CA VAL A 707 -2.97 24.09 20.31
C VAL A 707 -3.82 25.21 20.90
N TYR A 708 -3.18 26.16 21.58
CA TYR A 708 -3.85 27.34 22.06
C TYR A 708 -2.97 28.59 22.04
N PRO A 709 -3.49 29.76 21.63
CA PRO A 709 -2.77 31.02 21.65
C PRO A 709 -2.96 31.70 23.00
N VAL A 710 -1.96 32.49 23.39
CA VAL A 710 -2.05 33.48 24.46
C VAL A 710 -1.70 34.85 23.86
N ALA A 711 -2.65 35.79 23.91
CA ALA A 711 -2.51 37.09 23.27
C ALA A 711 -1.27 37.87 23.75
N GLY A 712 -0.63 38.59 22.86
CA GLY A 712 0.51 39.47 23.12
C GLY A 712 0.31 40.85 22.49
N GLU A 713 1.28 41.72 22.70
CA GLU A 713 1.31 43.03 22.04
C GLU A 713 1.76 42.86 20.59
N VAL A 714 1.13 43.56 19.64
CA VAL A 714 1.49 43.60 18.23
C VAL A 714 2.52 44.71 18.02
N GLU A 715 3.69 44.36 17.51
CA GLU A 715 4.72 45.35 17.15
C GLU A 715 4.28 46.17 15.93
N THR A 716 4.23 47.49 16.08
CA THR A 716 3.97 48.45 14.98
C THR A 716 5.27 48.99 14.43
N CYS A 717 5.41 49.02 13.09
CA CYS A 717 6.51 49.64 12.42
C CYS A 717 6.42 51.18 12.50
N THR A 718 7.48 51.84 12.96
CA THR A 718 7.59 53.32 13.02
C THR A 718 8.71 53.85 12.10
N ASP A 719 9.37 53.01 11.36
CA ASP A 719 10.44 53.42 10.47
C ASP A 719 9.90 54.17 9.25
N LYS A 720 10.66 55.16 8.77
CA LYS A 720 10.27 55.97 7.65
C LYS A 720 10.68 55.35 6.33
N ILE A 721 9.85 55.58 5.32
CA ILE A 721 10.11 55.22 3.92
C ILE A 721 10.33 56.47 3.07
N LYS A 722 11.07 56.31 1.97
CA LYS A 722 11.15 57.30 0.90
C LYS A 722 10.47 56.72 -0.33
N VAL A 723 9.47 57.45 -0.83
CA VAL A 723 8.74 57.10 -2.06
C VAL A 723 9.24 57.94 -3.21
N ILE A 724 9.44 57.32 -4.38
CA ILE A 724 9.89 57.96 -5.61
C ILE A 724 8.90 57.65 -6.72
N HIS A 725 8.17 58.67 -7.15
CA HIS A 725 7.24 58.57 -8.26
C HIS A 725 7.92 58.91 -9.58
N SER A 726 7.79 58.02 -10.58
CA SER A 726 8.19 58.21 -11.95
C SER A 726 7.08 57.80 -12.91
N THR A 727 7.19 58.13 -14.20
CA THR A 727 6.14 57.79 -15.17
C THR A 727 5.87 56.31 -15.33
N HIS A 728 6.92 55.47 -15.20
CA HIS A 728 6.82 54.02 -15.47
C HIS A 728 7.11 53.16 -14.25
N ASN A 729 7.60 53.74 -13.18
CA ASN A 729 7.99 53.00 -12.00
C ASN A 729 7.67 53.78 -10.72
N ILE A 730 7.43 53.03 -9.64
CA ILE A 730 7.27 53.53 -8.28
C ILE A 730 8.37 52.87 -7.44
N GLY A 731 9.28 53.67 -6.91
CA GLY A 731 10.38 53.24 -6.06
C GLY A 731 10.05 53.47 -4.60
N VAL A 732 10.43 52.53 -3.74
CA VAL A 732 10.31 52.63 -2.27
C VAL A 732 11.65 52.28 -1.67
N GLU A 733 12.21 53.17 -0.86
CA GLU A 733 13.53 53.00 -0.22
C GLU A 733 13.41 53.07 1.31
N GLY A 734 14.03 52.16 2.01
CA GLY A 734 14.24 52.20 3.45
C GLY A 734 15.71 52.00 3.81
N ALA A 735 16.04 51.85 5.07
CA ALA A 735 17.42 51.78 5.55
C ALA A 735 18.22 50.60 4.96
N HIS A 736 17.57 49.46 4.78
CA HIS A 736 18.20 48.19 4.38
C HIS A 736 17.55 47.53 3.18
N PHE A 737 16.53 48.15 2.58
CA PHE A 737 15.81 47.60 1.46
C PHE A 737 15.48 48.64 0.39
N SER A 738 15.19 48.16 -0.83
CA SER A 738 14.54 48.94 -1.87
C SER A 738 13.56 48.09 -2.66
N VAL A 739 12.41 48.66 -3.00
CA VAL A 739 11.35 48.00 -3.80
C VAL A 739 11.09 48.81 -5.06
N LEU A 740 10.90 48.14 -6.18
CA LEU A 740 10.52 48.81 -7.44
C LEU A 740 9.23 48.14 -8.00
N PHE A 741 8.22 48.92 -8.19
CA PHE A 741 7.01 48.57 -8.91
C PHE A 741 7.05 49.09 -10.32
N SER A 742 6.68 48.29 -11.30
CA SER A 742 6.62 48.71 -12.71
C SER A 742 5.18 48.85 -13.16
N VAL A 743 4.80 50.06 -13.60
CA VAL A 743 3.48 50.33 -14.19
C VAL A 743 3.37 49.63 -15.55
N LEU A 744 4.46 49.56 -16.32
CA LEU A 744 4.50 48.95 -17.64
C LEU A 744 4.39 47.42 -17.60
N ASN A 745 5.04 46.80 -16.62
CA ASN A 745 5.02 45.32 -16.43
C ASN A 745 3.92 44.84 -15.48
N GLY A 746 3.26 45.79 -14.79
CA GLY A 746 2.10 45.54 -13.96
C GLY A 746 2.42 44.71 -12.73
N GLY A 747 3.39 45.14 -11.90
CA GLY A 747 3.71 44.43 -10.67
C GLY A 747 5.01 44.83 -10.00
N LEU A 748 5.38 44.12 -8.92
CA LEU A 748 6.62 44.29 -8.19
C LEU A 748 7.76 43.60 -8.95
N VAL A 749 8.69 44.41 -9.51
CA VAL A 749 9.74 43.91 -10.41
C VAL A 749 11.10 43.76 -9.72
N SER A 750 11.28 44.33 -8.53
CA SER A 750 12.52 44.22 -7.75
C SER A 750 12.21 44.38 -6.27
N TYR A 751 12.78 43.52 -5.48
CA TYR A 751 12.85 43.61 -4.01
C TYR A 751 14.29 43.33 -3.60
N LYS A 752 15.01 44.36 -3.21
CA LYS A 752 16.35 44.22 -2.68
C LYS A 752 16.36 44.34 -1.17
N TYR A 753 17.06 43.44 -0.51
CA TYR A 753 17.29 43.45 0.93
C TYR A 753 18.78 43.30 1.23
N ALA A 754 19.31 44.14 2.10
CA ALA A 754 20.76 44.23 2.37
C ALA A 754 21.60 44.27 1.06
N GLY A 755 21.11 44.98 0.03
CA GLY A 755 21.77 45.17 -1.26
C GLY A 755 21.63 43.98 -2.25
N LYS A 756 20.99 42.88 -1.87
CA LYS A 756 20.78 41.67 -2.72
C LYS A 756 19.39 41.68 -3.34
N GLU A 757 19.30 41.38 -4.65
CA GLU A 757 18.02 41.12 -5.31
C GLU A 757 17.48 39.77 -4.81
N MET A 758 16.23 39.76 -4.37
CA MET A 758 15.63 38.59 -3.70
C MET A 758 14.66 37.82 -4.59
N ILE A 759 14.10 38.41 -5.65
CA ILE A 759 13.13 37.78 -6.53
C ILE A 759 13.66 37.65 -7.96
N GLU A 760 13.32 36.57 -8.64
CA GLU A 760 13.68 36.33 -10.05
C GLU A 760 12.55 36.72 -11.02
N ALA A 761 11.31 36.86 -10.53
CA ALA A 761 10.16 37.22 -11.36
C ALA A 761 9.11 37.97 -10.51
N ILE A 762 8.24 38.71 -11.21
CA ILE A 762 7.07 39.37 -10.60
C ILE A 762 6.20 38.33 -9.90
N PRO A 763 5.92 38.46 -8.60
CA PRO A 763 4.94 37.60 -7.92
C PRO A 763 3.56 37.70 -8.61
N LYS A 764 2.92 36.55 -8.85
CA LYS A 764 1.66 36.47 -9.58
C LYS A 764 0.56 35.77 -8.80
N PRO A 765 -0.71 36.19 -8.95
CA PRO A 765 -1.83 35.37 -8.50
C PRO A 765 -1.75 33.98 -9.11
N ASN A 766 -2.04 32.97 -8.31
CA ASN A 766 -2.06 31.58 -8.73
C ASN A 766 -3.35 30.89 -8.27
N PHE A 767 -4.01 30.21 -9.18
CA PHE A 767 -5.27 29.51 -8.99
C PHE A 767 -5.19 28.04 -9.38
N TRP A 768 -4.00 27.55 -9.70
CA TRP A 768 -3.75 26.22 -10.26
C TRP A 768 -2.70 25.45 -9.45
N ARG A 769 -2.90 24.15 -9.34
CA ARG A 769 -1.91 23.17 -8.92
C ARG A 769 -1.68 22.14 -10.03
N ALA A 770 -0.58 21.40 -9.99
CA ALA A 770 -0.42 20.23 -10.85
C ALA A 770 -1.50 19.19 -10.48
N PRO A 771 -2.23 18.64 -11.46
CA PRO A 771 -3.24 17.63 -11.19
C PRO A 771 -2.63 16.39 -10.52
N THR A 772 -3.33 15.83 -9.54
CA THR A 772 -3.04 14.49 -9.00
C THR A 772 -3.63 13.41 -9.90
N ASP A 773 -3.26 12.14 -9.70
CA ASP A 773 -3.92 11.03 -10.40
C ASP A 773 -5.43 11.04 -10.16
N ASN A 774 -5.88 11.30 -8.92
CA ASN A 774 -7.30 11.46 -8.59
C ASN A 774 -7.95 12.62 -9.34
N ASP A 775 -7.26 13.77 -9.45
CA ASP A 775 -7.74 14.91 -10.22
C ASP A 775 -7.91 14.54 -11.71
N CYS A 776 -6.98 13.76 -12.27
CA CYS A 776 -7.07 13.29 -13.65
C CYS A 776 -8.24 12.31 -13.83
N GLY A 777 -8.41 11.35 -12.92
CA GLY A 777 -9.47 10.35 -12.96
C GLY A 777 -10.88 10.96 -12.89
N ASN A 778 -11.05 12.05 -12.16
CA ASN A 778 -12.33 12.76 -12.07
C ASN A 778 -12.48 13.92 -13.07
N LEU A 779 -11.59 14.01 -14.06
CA LEU A 779 -11.59 15.03 -15.12
C LEU A 779 -11.43 16.47 -14.59
N MET A 780 -10.80 16.68 -13.44
CA MET A 780 -10.56 18.02 -12.88
C MET A 780 -9.83 18.94 -13.87
N PRO A 781 -8.78 18.49 -14.59
CA PRO A 781 -8.09 19.34 -15.56
C PRO A 781 -9.00 19.93 -16.65
N ALA A 782 -10.02 19.19 -17.07
CA ALA A 782 -11.00 19.67 -18.03
C ALA A 782 -12.04 20.60 -17.37
N ARG A 783 -12.57 20.19 -16.18
CA ARG A 783 -13.59 20.97 -15.45
C ARG A 783 -13.07 22.35 -15.01
N TYR A 784 -11.80 22.44 -14.62
CA TYR A 784 -11.17 23.64 -14.09
C TYR A 784 -10.12 24.26 -15.03
N ALA A 785 -10.09 23.91 -16.31
CA ALA A 785 -9.14 24.38 -17.32
C ALA A 785 -8.97 25.91 -17.34
N GLN A 786 -10.03 26.66 -17.06
CA GLN A 786 -10.00 28.13 -17.05
C GLN A 786 -9.07 28.67 -15.97
N TRP A 787 -8.97 28.02 -14.81
CA TRP A 787 -8.08 28.43 -13.72
C TRP A 787 -6.60 28.21 -14.05
N LYS A 788 -6.29 27.17 -14.84
CA LYS A 788 -4.94 26.97 -15.41
C LYS A 788 -4.58 28.13 -16.32
N THR A 789 -5.48 28.45 -17.25
CA THR A 789 -5.28 29.57 -18.19
C THR A 789 -5.19 30.91 -17.45
N ALA A 790 -6.03 31.12 -16.43
CA ALA A 790 -5.98 32.31 -15.59
C ALA A 790 -4.62 32.45 -14.89
N SER A 791 -4.08 31.38 -14.27
CA SER A 791 -2.78 31.41 -13.59
C SER A 791 -1.61 31.71 -14.53
N LEU A 792 -1.65 31.18 -15.77
CA LEU A 792 -0.60 31.41 -16.78
C LEU A 792 -0.60 32.84 -17.35
N TYR A 793 -1.78 33.39 -17.65
CA TYR A 793 -1.97 34.57 -18.48
C TYR A 793 -2.66 35.72 -17.75
N VAL A 794 -2.77 35.67 -16.40
CA VAL A 794 -3.21 36.81 -15.61
C VAL A 794 -2.36 38.04 -15.93
N SER A 795 -2.99 39.19 -16.23
CA SER A 795 -2.32 40.39 -16.72
C SER A 795 -3.04 41.67 -16.28
N HIS A 796 -2.28 42.74 -16.03
CA HIS A 796 -2.81 44.08 -15.82
C HIS A 796 -3.31 44.71 -17.14
N LYS A 797 -3.20 44.00 -18.26
CA LYS A 797 -3.67 44.44 -19.63
C LYS A 797 -4.73 43.49 -20.11
N SER A 798 -5.79 44.09 -20.68
CA SER A 798 -6.82 43.41 -21.47
C SER A 798 -6.85 44.00 -22.87
N PRO A 799 -7.58 43.41 -23.84
CA PRO A 799 -7.77 44.00 -25.16
C PRO A 799 -8.42 45.40 -25.15
N GLN A 800 -9.13 45.74 -24.08
CA GLN A 800 -9.89 46.99 -23.96
C GLN A 800 -9.12 48.06 -23.18
N GLU A 801 -8.32 47.67 -22.17
CA GLU A 801 -7.67 48.62 -21.30
C GLU A 801 -6.37 48.09 -20.69
N THR A 802 -5.53 48.99 -20.21
CA THR A 802 -4.39 48.72 -19.34
C THR A 802 -4.71 49.29 -17.97
N SER A 803 -4.72 48.46 -16.94
CA SER A 803 -4.91 48.91 -15.57
C SER A 803 -3.63 49.60 -15.07
N THR A 804 -3.80 50.76 -14.44
CA THR A 804 -2.73 51.47 -13.73
C THR A 804 -2.84 51.14 -12.23
N PRO A 805 -1.74 51.04 -11.50
CA PRO A 805 -1.82 50.77 -10.07
C PRO A 805 -2.43 51.92 -9.30
N GLU A 806 -3.24 51.56 -8.29
CA GLU A 806 -3.68 52.49 -7.26
C GLU A 806 -2.58 52.59 -6.20
N VAL A 807 -2.27 53.87 -5.81
CA VAL A 807 -1.21 54.15 -4.83
C VAL A 807 -1.77 54.92 -3.66
N THR A 808 -1.52 54.47 -2.45
CA THR A 808 -1.91 55.14 -1.22
C THR A 808 -0.71 55.23 -0.30
N GLU A 809 -0.27 56.44 0.05
CA GLU A 809 0.80 56.67 1.00
C GLU A 809 0.27 56.81 2.43
N HIS A 810 0.93 56.16 3.38
CA HIS A 810 0.68 56.27 4.82
C HIS A 810 1.92 56.82 5.52
N GLU A 811 1.83 57.06 6.81
CA GLU A 811 2.90 57.69 7.60
C GLU A 811 4.20 56.84 7.61
N HIS A 812 4.04 55.51 7.66
CA HIS A 812 5.14 54.51 7.78
C HIS A 812 5.09 53.40 6.72
N SER A 813 4.18 53.50 5.77
CA SER A 813 4.03 52.49 4.71
C SER A 813 3.49 53.16 3.41
N ILE A 814 3.51 52.37 2.34
CA ILE A 814 2.86 52.70 1.06
C ILE A 814 2.17 51.46 0.53
N THR A 815 0.91 51.59 0.11
CA THR A 815 0.17 50.52 -0.57
C THR A 815 0.15 50.77 -2.08
N VAL A 816 0.59 49.76 -2.86
CA VAL A 816 0.50 49.74 -4.33
C VAL A 816 -0.36 48.55 -4.74
N SER A 817 -1.48 48.81 -5.38
CA SER A 817 -2.50 47.80 -5.74
C SER A 817 -2.63 47.67 -7.25
N PHE A 818 -2.48 46.47 -7.76
CA PHE A 818 -2.68 46.12 -9.17
C PHE A 818 -3.99 45.40 -9.37
N ARG A 819 -4.78 45.83 -10.36
CA ARG A 819 -5.93 45.09 -10.87
C ARG A 819 -5.47 44.24 -12.05
N TYR A 820 -5.80 42.93 -11.99
CA TYR A 820 -5.45 41.97 -13.02
C TYR A 820 -6.70 41.39 -13.66
N PHE A 821 -6.65 41.25 -14.99
CA PHE A 821 -7.67 40.57 -15.80
C PHE A 821 -7.28 39.10 -15.95
N MET A 822 -8.23 38.22 -15.72
CA MET A 822 -8.10 36.80 -15.93
C MET A 822 -8.81 36.38 -17.21
N PRO A 823 -8.16 35.63 -18.11
CA PRO A 823 -8.75 35.21 -19.39
C PRO A 823 -9.74 34.06 -19.23
N THR A 824 -10.76 34.27 -18.41
CA THR A 824 -11.87 33.33 -18.16
C THR A 824 -13.10 33.69 -18.93
N THR A 825 -14.09 32.82 -18.98
CA THR A 825 -15.40 33.08 -19.61
C THR A 825 -16.51 32.76 -18.60
N PRO A 826 -17.22 33.81 -18.09
CA PRO A 826 -17.01 35.25 -18.35
C PRO A 826 -15.65 35.75 -17.83
N VAL A 827 -15.18 36.87 -18.41
CA VAL A 827 -13.93 37.53 -17.95
C VAL A 827 -14.09 37.92 -16.49
N SER A 828 -13.07 37.60 -15.69
CA SER A 828 -13.01 37.92 -14.26
C SER A 828 -11.76 38.72 -13.92
N GLU A 829 -11.73 39.27 -12.72
CA GLU A 829 -10.64 40.12 -12.25
C GLU A 829 -10.23 39.71 -10.85
N CYS A 830 -8.96 39.98 -10.53
CA CYS A 830 -8.47 39.93 -9.15
C CYS A 830 -7.60 41.15 -8.85
N ARG A 831 -7.39 41.43 -7.58
CA ARG A 831 -6.54 42.53 -7.13
C ARG A 831 -5.42 42.00 -6.28
N LEU A 832 -4.18 42.39 -6.55
CA LEU A 832 -3.02 42.09 -5.76
C LEU A 832 -2.41 43.38 -5.24
N SER A 833 -2.43 43.56 -3.93
CA SER A 833 -1.97 44.76 -3.23
C SER A 833 -0.70 44.47 -2.45
N TYR A 834 0.23 45.40 -2.45
CA TYR A 834 1.48 45.34 -1.69
C TYR A 834 1.57 46.56 -0.78
N GLU A 835 1.55 46.33 0.55
CA GLU A 835 1.85 47.39 1.53
C GLU A 835 3.28 47.20 2.02
N VAL A 836 4.14 48.16 1.64
CA VAL A 836 5.59 48.17 1.97
C VAL A 836 5.80 49.04 3.19
N PHE A 837 6.33 48.41 4.29
CA PHE A 837 6.64 49.09 5.56
C PHE A 837 8.07 49.56 5.61
N GLY A 838 8.38 50.52 6.53
CA GLY A 838 9.69 51.11 6.68
C GLY A 838 10.80 50.17 7.14
N ASP A 839 10.48 49.03 7.69
CA ASP A 839 11.41 47.94 8.09
C ASP A 839 11.64 46.89 6.99
N GLY A 840 11.10 47.09 5.79
CA GLY A 840 11.25 46.23 4.64
C GLY A 840 10.25 45.09 4.58
N ARG A 841 9.33 44.96 5.54
CA ARG A 841 8.21 44.01 5.42
C ARG A 841 7.28 44.44 4.29
N VAL A 842 6.73 43.46 3.59
CA VAL A 842 5.70 43.65 2.55
C VAL A 842 4.49 42.80 2.88
N LYS A 843 3.38 43.47 3.25
CA LYS A 843 2.08 42.76 3.36
C LYS A 843 1.49 42.65 1.95
N THR A 844 1.28 41.43 1.50
CA THR A 844 0.66 41.14 0.21
C THR A 844 -0.76 40.66 0.45
N THR A 845 -1.72 41.25 -0.26
CA THR A 845 -3.15 40.90 -0.17
C THR A 845 -3.70 40.60 -1.55
N LEU A 846 -4.18 39.35 -1.74
CA LEU A 846 -4.91 38.91 -2.93
C LEU A 846 -6.41 38.96 -2.64
N CYS A 847 -7.17 39.61 -3.51
CA CYS A 847 -8.64 39.67 -3.46
C CYS A 847 -9.23 39.18 -4.77
N TYR A 848 -10.31 38.39 -4.67
CA TYR A 848 -11.12 37.93 -5.80
C TYR A 848 -12.60 38.00 -5.43
N ASP A 849 -13.37 38.67 -6.27
CA ASP A 849 -14.84 38.67 -6.19
C ASP A 849 -15.37 37.54 -7.09
N PRO A 850 -16.04 36.52 -6.53
CA PRO A 850 -16.41 35.34 -7.27
C PRO A 850 -17.38 35.64 -8.43
N VAL A 851 -17.11 34.97 -9.55
CA VAL A 851 -18.03 34.91 -10.70
C VAL A 851 -18.68 33.53 -10.65
N LYS A 852 -19.99 33.51 -10.45
CA LYS A 852 -20.75 32.27 -10.20
C LYS A 852 -20.54 31.19 -11.26
N GLU A 853 -20.41 31.60 -12.53
CA GLU A 853 -20.24 30.70 -13.67
C GLU A 853 -18.87 30.00 -13.70
N LEU A 854 -17.89 30.48 -12.93
CA LEU A 854 -16.56 29.89 -12.87
C LEU A 854 -16.43 28.81 -11.79
N GLY A 855 -17.33 28.78 -10.80
CA GLY A 855 -17.31 27.84 -9.70
C GLY A 855 -16.09 27.97 -8.78
N ASP A 856 -15.76 26.90 -8.09
CA ASP A 856 -14.60 26.78 -7.23
C ASP A 856 -13.28 26.65 -8.03
N MET A 857 -12.13 26.74 -7.33
CA MET A 857 -10.81 26.72 -7.95
C MET A 857 -9.86 25.78 -7.19
N PRO A 858 -8.82 25.25 -7.88
CA PRO A 858 -7.86 24.34 -7.24
C PRO A 858 -7.00 24.98 -6.14
N GLU A 859 -6.61 26.24 -6.27
CA GLU A 859 -5.79 26.98 -5.32
C GLU A 859 -6.13 28.46 -5.33
N PHE A 860 -5.99 29.14 -4.18
CA PHE A 860 -6.10 30.60 -4.08
C PHE A 860 -4.86 31.18 -3.38
N GLY A 861 -3.90 31.67 -4.15
CA GLY A 861 -2.62 32.10 -3.63
C GLY A 861 -1.78 32.95 -4.55
N VAL A 862 -0.51 33.13 -4.20
CA VAL A 862 0.50 33.90 -4.92
C VAL A 862 1.73 33.04 -5.15
N LEU A 863 2.23 33.01 -6.38
CA LEU A 863 3.43 32.28 -6.80
C LEU A 863 4.62 33.23 -6.92
N PHE A 864 5.72 32.84 -6.28
CA PHE A 864 7.03 33.51 -6.34
C PHE A 864 8.05 32.62 -7.03
N LYS A 865 9.03 33.24 -7.69
CA LYS A 865 10.25 32.58 -8.16
C LYS A 865 11.46 33.24 -7.54
N PHE A 866 12.33 32.42 -6.95
CA PHE A 866 13.60 32.84 -6.32
C PHE A 866 14.77 32.12 -6.96
N ASN A 867 15.96 32.60 -6.69
CA ASN A 867 17.18 31.93 -7.13
C ASN A 867 17.24 30.49 -6.63
N ALA A 868 17.70 29.59 -7.49
CA ALA A 868 17.78 28.14 -7.18
C ALA A 868 18.69 27.84 -5.97
N ASP A 869 19.60 28.73 -5.61
CA ASP A 869 20.48 28.60 -4.43
C ASP A 869 19.70 28.72 -3.11
N TYR A 870 18.48 29.23 -3.13
CA TYR A 870 17.58 29.23 -1.98
C TYR A 870 16.91 27.84 -1.87
N ASP A 871 17.73 26.86 -1.55
CA ASP A 871 17.43 25.43 -1.59
C ASP A 871 17.01 24.81 -0.24
N ARG A 872 16.84 25.65 0.81
CA ARG A 872 16.52 25.21 2.17
C ARG A 872 15.18 25.78 2.62
N LEU A 873 14.32 24.93 3.13
CA LEU A 873 13.04 25.29 3.71
C LEU A 873 13.06 25.00 5.22
N GLN A 874 12.59 25.98 6.02
CA GLN A 874 12.20 25.79 7.41
C GLN A 874 10.80 26.38 7.61
N TRP A 875 9.94 25.66 8.32
CA TRP A 875 8.58 26.16 8.58
C TRP A 875 8.09 25.82 9.99
N TYR A 876 7.25 26.68 10.53
CA TYR A 876 6.41 26.42 11.70
C TYR A 876 4.98 26.19 11.18
N GLY A 877 4.57 24.96 11.16
CA GLY A 877 3.32 24.51 10.57
C GLY A 877 3.07 23.03 10.81
N LEU A 878 2.10 22.43 10.13
CA LEU A 878 1.87 21.00 10.17
C LEU A 878 2.98 20.27 9.40
N GLY A 879 3.41 19.13 9.94
CA GLY A 879 4.48 18.30 9.40
C GLY A 879 4.59 16.97 10.17
N GLU A 880 5.59 16.21 9.89
CA GLU A 880 6.82 16.40 9.11
C GLU A 880 6.61 16.34 7.58
N GLN A 881 5.71 15.45 7.13
CA GLN A 881 5.45 15.21 5.71
C GLN A 881 4.56 16.29 5.08
N GLU A 882 4.26 16.15 3.78
CA GLU A 882 3.30 17.01 3.11
C GLU A 882 1.90 16.86 3.69
N THR A 883 1.14 17.92 3.68
CA THR A 883 -0.23 17.96 4.22
C THR A 883 -1.17 18.70 3.27
N TYR A 884 -2.41 18.23 3.20
CA TYR A 884 -3.49 18.83 2.42
C TYR A 884 -4.73 18.96 3.31
N ALA A 885 -5.70 19.75 2.89
CA ALA A 885 -6.90 20.04 3.72
C ALA A 885 -7.62 18.77 4.20
N ASP A 886 -7.67 17.75 3.36
CA ASP A 886 -8.30 16.45 3.62
C ASP A 886 -7.31 15.37 4.11
N ARG A 887 -5.99 15.69 4.21
CA ARG A 887 -4.92 14.77 4.65
C ARG A 887 -3.94 15.48 5.57
N CYS A 888 -4.33 15.74 6.80
CA CYS A 888 -3.51 16.45 7.79
C CYS A 888 -3.73 16.01 9.25
N LYS A 889 -4.57 15.00 9.50
CA LYS A 889 -4.83 14.50 10.87
C LYS A 889 -3.59 13.88 11.51
N GLY A 890 -2.76 13.21 10.71
CA GLY A 890 -1.52 12.59 11.16
C GLY A 890 -0.36 13.56 11.40
N ALA A 891 -0.54 14.84 11.10
CA ALA A 891 0.51 15.85 11.24
C ALA A 891 0.49 16.55 12.62
N LYS A 892 1.67 16.92 13.11
CA LYS A 892 1.84 17.73 14.32
C LYS A 892 2.22 19.16 13.96
N LEU A 893 1.72 20.13 14.69
CA LEU A 893 2.21 21.49 14.63
C LEU A 893 3.59 21.56 15.29
N GLY A 894 4.59 21.97 14.52
CA GLY A 894 5.98 22.03 14.98
C GLY A 894 6.87 22.84 14.03
N ILE A 895 8.15 22.99 14.39
CA ILE A 895 9.19 23.57 13.52
C ILE A 895 9.90 22.42 12.82
N TYR A 896 9.91 22.46 11.49
CA TYR A 896 10.54 21.47 10.62
C TYR A 896 11.47 22.13 9.62
N SER A 897 12.38 21.34 9.06
CA SER A 897 13.27 21.82 7.99
C SER A 897 13.68 20.69 7.06
N ASN A 898 13.81 21.01 5.78
CA ASN A 898 14.32 20.11 4.76
C ASN A 898 14.99 20.91 3.60
N LYS A 899 15.41 20.22 2.56
CA LYS A 899 15.78 20.86 1.30
C LYS A 899 14.56 20.95 0.39
N VAL A 900 14.51 22.00 -0.41
CA VAL A 900 13.43 22.22 -1.39
C VAL A 900 13.21 21.01 -2.29
N LYS A 901 14.31 20.37 -2.75
CA LYS A 901 14.22 19.15 -3.57
C LYS A 901 13.56 17.95 -2.85
N ASP A 902 13.68 17.89 -1.51
CA ASP A 902 13.13 16.78 -0.73
C ASP A 902 11.59 16.85 -0.62
N ASN A 903 11.00 18.00 -1.03
CA ASN A 903 9.55 18.16 -1.14
C ASN A 903 8.97 17.59 -2.44
N VAL A 904 9.81 17.20 -3.40
CA VAL A 904 9.35 16.49 -4.61
C VAL A 904 9.09 15.05 -4.23
N ALA A 905 7.82 14.69 -4.14
CA ALA A 905 7.43 13.31 -3.85
C ALA A 905 7.78 12.37 -4.99
N ARG A 906 8.09 11.11 -4.66
CA ARG A 906 8.51 10.08 -5.63
C ARG A 906 7.31 9.33 -6.22
N TYR A 907 6.20 10.03 -6.48
CA TYR A 907 5.08 9.46 -7.22
C TYR A 907 5.54 9.07 -8.63
N MET A 908 5.05 7.96 -9.17
CA MET A 908 5.53 7.45 -10.47
C MET A 908 5.32 8.47 -11.58
N VAL A 909 4.18 9.14 -11.62
CA VAL A 909 3.93 10.31 -12.47
C VAL A 909 4.06 11.58 -11.63
N PRO A 910 4.92 12.53 -12.01
CA PRO A 910 5.02 13.82 -11.32
C PRO A 910 3.67 14.55 -11.24
N GLN A 911 3.31 14.99 -10.05
CA GLN A 911 2.03 15.59 -9.74
C GLN A 911 2.14 16.54 -8.56
N GLU A 912 1.06 17.18 -8.13
CA GLU A 912 1.05 18.03 -6.93
C GLU A 912 1.69 17.34 -5.75
N CYS A 913 2.60 18.01 -5.08
CA CYS A 913 3.31 17.50 -3.92
C CYS A 913 3.90 18.64 -3.06
N GLY A 914 4.38 18.30 -1.88
CA GLY A 914 5.18 19.15 -1.02
C GLY A 914 4.46 20.28 -0.30
N ALA A 915 3.12 20.37 -0.37
CA ALA A 915 2.35 21.38 0.36
C ALA A 915 2.42 21.18 1.88
N LYS A 916 2.39 22.26 2.63
CA LYS A 916 2.37 22.33 4.09
C LYS A 916 1.19 23.18 4.54
N CYS A 917 0.26 22.58 5.26
CA CYS A 917 -0.90 23.27 5.82
C CYS A 917 -0.58 23.89 7.18
N GLY A 918 -1.41 24.83 7.61
CA GLY A 918 -1.30 25.39 8.94
C GLY A 918 0.00 26.14 9.20
N VAL A 919 0.62 26.70 8.18
CA VAL A 919 1.92 27.40 8.32
C VAL A 919 1.73 28.78 8.92
N ARG A 920 2.43 29.03 10.05
CA ARG A 920 2.49 30.34 10.72
C ARG A 920 3.58 31.19 10.12
N TRP A 921 4.74 30.58 9.89
CA TRP A 921 5.82 31.18 9.13
C TRP A 921 6.62 30.11 8.37
N ALA A 922 7.23 30.55 7.27
CA ALA A 922 8.16 29.73 6.49
C ALA A 922 9.37 30.58 6.06
N ARG A 923 10.54 29.95 6.05
CA ARG A 923 11.80 30.58 5.66
C ARG A 923 12.45 29.76 4.56
N VAL A 924 12.70 30.41 3.41
CA VAL A 924 13.39 29.80 2.27
C VAL A 924 14.72 30.48 2.11
N THR A 925 15.83 29.76 2.29
CA THR A 925 17.18 30.34 2.39
C THR A 925 18.21 29.54 1.60
N ASN A 926 19.35 30.21 1.34
CA ASN A 926 20.56 29.55 0.86
C ASN A 926 21.40 28.97 2.01
N ARG A 927 22.59 28.44 1.69
CA ARG A 927 23.52 27.87 2.70
C ARG A 927 24.03 28.87 3.71
N ALA A 928 24.09 30.15 3.35
CA ALA A 928 24.58 31.23 4.22
C ALA A 928 23.48 31.70 5.20
N GLY A 929 22.21 31.28 5.00
CA GLY A 929 21.05 31.72 5.77
C GLY A 929 20.39 32.98 5.20
N ASP A 930 20.82 33.48 4.04
CA ASP A 930 20.16 34.57 3.32
C ASP A 930 18.96 34.02 2.54
N GLY A 931 17.88 34.78 2.50
CA GLY A 931 16.68 34.39 1.76
C GLY A 931 15.45 35.19 2.14
N MET A 932 14.31 34.50 2.22
CA MET A 932 12.99 35.09 2.45
C MET A 932 12.29 34.46 3.65
N LEU A 933 11.65 35.28 4.45
CA LEU A 933 10.72 34.88 5.51
C LEU A 933 9.31 35.24 5.06
N PHE A 934 8.37 34.33 5.25
CA PHE A 934 6.93 34.50 5.04
C PHE A 934 6.21 34.26 6.35
N GLU A 935 5.23 35.09 6.67
CA GLU A 935 4.49 35.03 7.94
C GLU A 935 2.98 35.19 7.68
N MET A 936 2.17 34.43 8.41
CA MET A 936 0.73 34.62 8.40
C MET A 936 0.34 35.99 8.96
N THR A 937 -0.85 36.47 8.63
CA THR A 937 -1.50 37.58 9.33
C THR A 937 -2.58 37.07 10.26
N GLU A 938 -2.83 37.77 11.40
CA GLU A 938 -3.95 37.41 12.27
C GLU A 938 -5.31 37.47 11.55
N GLU A 939 -5.42 38.37 10.58
CA GLU A 939 -6.63 38.60 9.79
C GLU A 939 -7.04 37.38 8.97
N THR A 940 -6.09 36.69 8.35
CA THR A 940 -6.37 35.57 7.44
C THR A 940 -5.96 34.20 7.99
N GLY A 941 -5.23 34.20 9.12
CA GLY A 941 -4.77 32.97 9.80
C GLY A 941 -3.68 32.22 9.06
N PRO A 942 -3.44 30.96 9.42
CA PRO A 942 -2.36 30.13 8.86
C PRO A 942 -2.47 29.91 7.36
N MET A 943 -1.31 29.78 6.72
CA MET A 943 -1.15 29.63 5.29
C MET A 943 -1.04 28.15 4.86
N VAL A 944 -1.31 27.89 3.59
CA VAL A 944 -0.77 26.74 2.86
C VAL A 944 0.50 27.21 2.16
N PHE A 945 1.59 26.49 2.35
CA PHE A 945 2.92 26.87 1.85
C PHE A 945 3.56 25.73 1.08
N SER A 946 4.13 26.01 -0.09
CA SER A 946 4.87 25.04 -0.87
C SER A 946 6.17 25.68 -1.38
N ALA A 947 7.27 24.93 -1.32
CA ALA A 947 8.54 25.30 -1.94
C ALA A 947 9.09 24.13 -2.73
N LEU A 948 9.13 24.26 -4.05
CA LEU A 948 9.53 23.22 -5.00
C LEU A 948 10.53 23.77 -6.02
N PRO A 949 11.33 22.91 -6.67
CA PRO A 949 12.22 23.36 -7.76
C PRO A 949 11.49 23.58 -9.09
N TYR A 950 10.18 23.35 -9.17
CA TYR A 950 9.37 23.37 -10.38
C TYR A 950 8.07 24.14 -10.17
N THR A 951 7.56 24.73 -11.26
CA THR A 951 6.19 25.26 -11.31
C THR A 951 5.16 24.13 -11.44
N PRO A 952 3.89 24.34 -11.08
CA PRO A 952 2.84 23.37 -11.34
C PRO A 952 2.78 22.90 -12.80
N HIS A 953 3.04 23.81 -13.75
CA HIS A 953 2.98 23.50 -15.19
C HIS A 953 4.17 22.63 -15.66
N GLU A 954 5.34 22.78 -15.06
CA GLU A 954 6.50 21.91 -15.34
C GLU A 954 6.25 20.51 -14.79
N ILE A 955 5.65 20.41 -13.61
CA ILE A 955 5.32 19.12 -12.98
C ILE A 955 4.27 18.37 -13.81
N GLU A 956 3.15 19.01 -14.16
CA GLU A 956 2.04 18.37 -14.88
C GLU A 956 2.36 17.94 -16.32
N ASN A 957 3.42 18.46 -16.91
CA ASN A 957 3.86 18.09 -18.26
C ASN A 957 4.78 16.87 -18.29
N ALA A 958 5.26 16.40 -17.15
CA ALA A 958 6.15 15.26 -17.05
C ALA A 958 5.34 13.98 -16.75
N MET A 959 5.62 12.92 -17.52
CA MET A 959 5.07 11.58 -17.27
C MET A 959 6.02 10.73 -16.41
N HIS A 960 7.29 11.12 -16.35
CA HIS A 960 8.32 10.49 -15.54
C HIS A 960 9.21 11.53 -14.84
N PRO A 961 9.79 11.22 -13.69
CA PRO A 961 10.69 12.16 -12.99
C PRO A 961 11.85 12.67 -13.82
N TYR A 962 12.39 11.86 -14.76
CA TYR A 962 13.50 12.27 -15.64
C TYR A 962 13.09 13.25 -16.76
N GLU A 963 11.80 13.49 -16.95
CA GLU A 963 11.26 14.47 -17.91
C GLU A 963 11.16 15.88 -17.30
N LEU A 964 11.30 15.99 -15.97
CA LEU A 964 11.35 17.28 -15.31
C LEU A 964 12.57 18.09 -15.79
N PRO A 965 12.44 19.41 -16.02
CA PRO A 965 13.54 20.20 -16.53
C PRO A 965 14.69 20.34 -15.51
N PRO A 966 15.89 20.72 -15.93
CA PRO A 966 16.93 21.15 -15.00
C PRO A 966 16.42 22.25 -14.06
N VAL A 967 16.86 22.23 -12.79
CA VAL A 967 16.44 23.22 -11.80
C VAL A 967 17.01 24.61 -12.15
N HIS A 968 16.12 25.57 -12.36
CA HIS A 968 16.49 26.96 -12.71
C HIS A 968 16.17 27.93 -11.58
N TYR A 969 15.23 27.59 -10.68
CA TYR A 969 14.76 28.47 -9.61
C TYR A 969 14.16 27.64 -8.48
N THR A 970 13.86 28.31 -7.38
CA THR A 970 12.96 27.80 -6.34
C THR A 970 11.60 28.49 -6.51
N VAL A 971 10.56 27.70 -6.65
CA VAL A 971 9.18 28.16 -6.77
C VAL A 971 8.52 28.06 -5.39
N VAL A 972 8.01 29.20 -4.90
CA VAL A 972 7.25 29.25 -3.65
C VAL A 972 5.81 29.64 -3.97
N ARG A 973 4.87 28.82 -3.46
CA ARG A 973 3.44 29.15 -3.49
C ARG A 973 2.99 29.42 -2.06
N VAL A 974 2.39 30.60 -1.85
CA VAL A 974 1.79 31.01 -0.59
C VAL A 974 0.31 31.15 -0.83
N ALA A 975 -0.50 30.29 -0.25
CA ALA A 975 -1.93 30.22 -0.54
C ALA A 975 -2.77 30.30 0.76
N LYS A 976 -3.99 30.82 0.60
CA LYS A 976 -5.01 30.73 1.65
C LYS A 976 -5.48 29.29 1.83
N ALA A 977 -5.72 28.64 0.70
CA ALA A 977 -6.22 27.28 0.63
C ALA A 977 -5.90 26.63 -0.71
N GLN A 978 -5.85 25.33 -0.69
CA GLN A 978 -5.79 24.45 -1.84
C GLN A 978 -6.87 23.39 -1.64
N MET A 979 -7.54 22.96 -2.71
CA MET A 979 -8.51 21.86 -2.61
C MET A 979 -7.85 20.59 -2.14
N GLY A 980 -8.58 19.72 -1.44
CA GLY A 980 -8.12 18.41 -1.02
C GLY A 980 -7.65 17.55 -2.19
N VAL A 981 -6.90 16.51 -1.89
CA VAL A 981 -6.34 15.60 -2.91
C VAL A 981 -7.28 14.44 -3.28
N GLY A 982 -8.34 14.22 -2.50
CA GLY A 982 -9.25 13.10 -2.70
C GLY A 982 -8.64 11.77 -2.29
N GLY A 983 -9.30 10.66 -2.69
CA GLY A 983 -8.78 9.35 -2.38
C GLY A 983 -9.82 8.26 -2.11
N ASP A 984 -11.10 8.51 -2.37
CA ASP A 984 -12.09 7.43 -2.29
C ASP A 984 -11.84 6.43 -3.43
N ASP A 985 -11.69 6.91 -4.66
CA ASP A 985 -11.19 6.16 -5.82
C ASP A 985 -10.30 7.08 -6.71
N SER A 986 -9.77 6.55 -7.81
CA SER A 986 -8.95 7.31 -8.78
C SER A 986 -9.54 7.32 -10.20
N TRP A 987 -10.82 6.99 -10.38
CA TRP A 987 -11.49 6.90 -11.68
C TRP A 987 -12.80 7.70 -11.77
N GLY A 988 -13.18 8.45 -10.72
CA GLY A 988 -14.40 9.26 -10.78
C GLY A 988 -14.70 10.05 -9.52
N ALA A 989 -14.30 9.58 -8.35
CA ALA A 989 -14.57 10.25 -7.08
C ALA A 989 -13.91 11.62 -7.03
N GLN A 990 -14.72 12.62 -6.72
CA GLN A 990 -14.25 13.99 -6.53
C GLN A 990 -13.83 14.21 -5.08
N THR A 991 -12.99 15.22 -4.87
CA THR A 991 -12.69 15.74 -3.53
C THR A 991 -14.00 16.04 -2.80
N HIS A 992 -14.10 15.65 -1.53
CA HIS A 992 -15.30 15.87 -0.72
C HIS A 992 -15.62 17.37 -0.62
N PRO A 993 -16.92 17.76 -0.63
CA PRO A 993 -17.34 19.17 -0.74
C PRO A 993 -16.74 20.09 0.32
N GLU A 994 -16.52 19.61 1.54
CA GLU A 994 -15.95 20.40 2.63
C GLU A 994 -14.47 20.74 2.43
N TYR A 995 -13.78 20.06 1.52
CA TYR A 995 -12.37 20.30 1.19
C TYR A 995 -12.19 21.03 -0.15
N LEU A 996 -13.28 21.50 -0.77
CA LEU A 996 -13.25 22.39 -1.91
C LEU A 996 -13.10 23.85 -1.43
N LEU A 997 -12.60 24.72 -2.29
CA LEU A 997 -12.56 26.15 -2.00
C LEU A 997 -13.96 26.73 -2.18
N GLN A 998 -14.47 27.38 -1.14
CA GLN A 998 -15.76 28.06 -1.22
C GLN A 998 -15.61 29.40 -1.98
N THR A 999 -16.27 29.50 -3.13
CA THR A 999 -16.23 30.68 -4.02
C THR A 999 -17.58 31.37 -4.12
N ASP A 1000 -18.38 31.33 -3.05
CA ASP A 1000 -19.68 32.00 -2.95
C ASP A 1000 -19.60 33.41 -2.37
N LYS A 1001 -18.44 33.81 -1.85
CA LYS A 1001 -18.14 35.09 -1.21
C LYS A 1001 -16.80 35.63 -1.69
N THR A 1002 -16.62 36.95 -1.56
CA THR A 1002 -15.32 37.60 -1.78
C THR A 1002 -14.22 36.86 -1.03
N MET A 1003 -13.22 36.42 -1.77
CA MET A 1003 -12.05 35.76 -1.22
C MET A 1003 -10.94 36.79 -0.99
N GLN A 1004 -10.42 36.83 0.24
CA GLN A 1004 -9.28 37.68 0.59
C GLN A 1004 -8.23 36.85 1.34
N PHE A 1005 -6.98 37.09 0.97
CA PHE A 1005 -5.84 36.43 1.61
C PHE A 1005 -4.69 37.43 1.77
N SER A 1006 -4.19 37.56 2.99
CA SER A 1006 -3.06 38.45 3.31
C SER A 1006 -1.96 37.64 4.01
N PHE A 1007 -0.72 37.93 3.67
CA PHE A 1007 0.47 37.43 4.32
C PHE A 1007 1.57 38.48 4.29
N VAL A 1008 2.54 38.38 5.20
CA VAL A 1008 3.70 39.28 5.26
C VAL A 1008 4.95 38.54 4.84
N TRP A 1009 5.86 39.21 4.15
CA TRP A 1009 7.16 38.65 3.82
C TRP A 1009 8.26 39.73 3.82
N LYS A 1010 9.48 39.26 4.08
CA LYS A 1010 10.67 40.11 3.99
C LYS A 1010 11.93 39.32 3.67
N GLY A 1011 12.96 40.00 3.20
CA GLY A 1011 14.31 39.45 3.11
C GLY A 1011 14.92 39.19 4.49
N VAL A 1012 15.72 38.13 4.59
CA VAL A 1012 16.54 37.83 5.77
C VAL A 1012 17.99 37.63 5.34
N VAL A 1013 18.93 38.05 6.18
CA VAL A 1013 20.36 37.84 5.97
C VAL A 1013 20.98 37.25 7.23
N SER A 1014 22.01 36.41 7.05
CA SER A 1014 22.66 35.65 8.11
C SER A 1014 23.22 36.47 9.27
N THR A 1015 23.44 37.77 9.06
CA THR A 1015 23.94 38.70 10.10
C THR A 1015 22.86 39.19 11.05
N GLU A 1016 21.58 38.89 10.76
CA GLU A 1016 20.40 39.27 11.56
C GLU A 1016 19.74 38.07 12.25
N ALA A 1017 20.24 36.85 12.08
CA ALA A 1017 19.65 35.59 12.59
C ALA A 1017 20.13 35.26 14.02
#